data_2ae6022c9f817d81409320f4d9a50c0f
#
_entry.id   2ae6022c9f817d81409320f4d9a50c0f
#
_cell.length_a   1.000
_cell.length_b   1.000
_cell.length_c   1.000
_cell.angle_alpha   90.00
_cell.angle_beta   90.00
_cell.angle_gamma   90.00
#
_symmetry.space_group_name_H-M   'P 1'
#
loop_
_entity.id
_entity.type
_entity.pdbx_description
1 polymer ?
#
loop_
_entity_poly.entity_id
_entity_poly.type
_entity_poly.pdbx_seq_one_letter_code
_entity_poly.pdbx_strand_id
1 'polypeptide(L)'
;MTRFISLNHVLTTLLILLTHITLIAQETSYEDGKSYILGGLDVTGLQSYNEQTVKTYTGLRVGQPITLPGEEISAVINKLWGLELFSAIDIYITNIEDNTVFLELNIIERPTLTDVTFYGIKKRKVPELVKDTDLKKGKKITESLIANTKNYIANKYKKQGFLNTTVNIATAKDTSETNARSMVVNIKKGDKVKIKDIVFEGNEELSNKKLRRALKNTKRKRFGRFWKKSKFIKKDYEEDLGSLIDKYAENGYRDARVISDTVIKLDENNIQLNIKVEEGNKYYFGDIDFVGNTVYTDRQLSQVLGIKKGATYNGVLLRERIADNSKPDPDDVTSLYQNNGYLFSTINPVEISAANDTINFEIRIIEGKETFLDHVTVNGNDKTNDHVIFRELRTRPGQKYNKSDIIRSIRELGQLGFFDAEQIKPDVLNANPNEGTVDLDWSLVESGSSQIELQGGYGGGGFIGTLGLSFSNFSVQNLFKGEAYKPVPMGDGQTFALRLQASRTFRVYSLNFSEPWLGGKKPVRFNLNLSRTQQFAASFGGRGGIQVNKDQQFSITGITVGLAKRVQWPDDFFTISHSLGYQLYDFRNYNIGLFNFGNGKANSLAYTLGISRNATLGGRIFPRGGSNFEITAKFTPPYSLFSDKDYRSLRETSEELTEKRASGQPLTLTETQQLENADQERFRLLEYYKIKFKGDWYTTLVDKLVLRTNAEFGFLGNYNSDIGDVPFERFFVGGDGLGNFTLDGRDVVQLRGYDNQSLTPIDPLTGQQDGGLVYNKFSLELRYPLTLKPSASIYGLAFLEGGNSFNNFQQFNPFQLKRSAGVGLRIFMPAFGLLGIDFGYGFDEDLRPQSLGNGPSGWQTHFIIGQQF
;
A
#
# COMPACT_ATOMS: atom_id res chain seq x y z
N MET A 1 -39.79 -31.70 -86.53
CA MET A 1 -39.48 -32.71 -85.49
C MET A 1 -40.46 -32.61 -84.36
N THR A 2 -41.49 -33.37 -84.44
CA THR A 2 -42.62 -33.51 -83.49
C THR A 2 -42.13 -34.31 -82.29
N ARG A 3 -42.07 -33.69 -81.09
CA ARG A 3 -41.92 -34.45 -79.86
C ARG A 3 -43.30 -34.80 -79.27
N PHE A 4 -43.54 -36.08 -79.14
CA PHE A 4 -44.69 -36.69 -78.48
C PHE A 4 -44.57 -36.38 -76.96
N ILE A 5 -45.49 -35.64 -76.35
CA ILE A 5 -45.68 -35.51 -74.90
C ILE A 5 -46.43 -36.80 -74.51
N SER A 6 -45.76 -37.62 -73.71
CA SER A 6 -46.28 -38.89 -73.26
C SER A 6 -47.47 -38.66 -72.30
N LEU A 7 -48.50 -39.42 -72.45
CA LEU A 7 -49.73 -39.45 -71.68
C LEU A 7 -49.53 -39.59 -70.20
N ASN A 8 -48.34 -40.13 -69.78
CA ASN A 8 -47.96 -40.29 -68.37
C ASN A 8 -47.65 -38.97 -67.66
N HIS A 9 -47.21 -37.95 -68.34
CA HIS A 9 -46.93 -36.64 -67.69
C HIS A 9 -48.25 -35.84 -67.47
N VAL A 10 -49.30 -36.06 -68.30
CA VAL A 10 -50.61 -35.45 -68.07
C VAL A 10 -51.30 -36.15 -66.88
N LEU A 11 -51.17 -37.45 -66.73
CA LEU A 11 -51.76 -38.20 -65.62
C LEU A 11 -51.09 -37.89 -64.25
N THR A 12 -49.78 -37.70 -64.21
CA THR A 12 -49.05 -37.27 -62.98
C THR A 12 -49.37 -35.83 -62.57
N THR A 13 -49.49 -34.92 -63.51
CA THR A 13 -49.91 -33.53 -63.18
C THR A 13 -51.36 -33.46 -62.72
N LEU A 14 -52.27 -34.28 -63.30
CA LEU A 14 -53.65 -34.36 -62.81
C LEU A 14 -53.78 -35.01 -61.43
N LEU A 15 -52.95 -35.97 -61.08
CA LEU A 15 -52.89 -36.62 -59.78
C LEU A 15 -52.32 -35.69 -58.69
N ILE A 16 -51.32 -34.84 -59.01
CA ILE A 16 -50.78 -33.82 -58.15
C ILE A 16 -51.81 -32.66 -57.95
N LEU A 17 -52.63 -32.35 -58.91
CA LEU A 17 -53.68 -31.34 -58.77
C LEU A 17 -54.85 -31.85 -57.93
N LEU A 18 -55.17 -33.17 -57.97
CA LEU A 18 -56.19 -33.74 -57.09
C LEU A 18 -55.80 -33.96 -55.62
N THR A 19 -54.50 -34.03 -55.30
CA THR A 19 -54.06 -34.11 -53.95
C THR A 19 -53.97 -32.73 -53.23
N HIS A 20 -54.16 -31.64 -53.97
CA HIS A 20 -54.17 -30.29 -53.41
C HIS A 20 -55.60 -29.76 -53.08
N ILE A 21 -56.62 -30.53 -53.23
CA ILE A 21 -58.05 -30.11 -52.99
C ILE A 21 -58.53 -30.57 -51.57
N THR A 22 -57.74 -31.33 -50.79
CA THR A 22 -58.21 -31.84 -49.48
C THR A 22 -57.51 -31.35 -48.30
N LEU A 23 -56.76 -30.20 -48.35
CA LEU A 23 -56.34 -29.47 -47.21
C LEU A 23 -57.07 -28.13 -47.10
N ILE A 24 -58.40 -28.19 -46.98
CA ILE A 24 -59.10 -27.08 -46.32
C ILE A 24 -58.82 -27.20 -44.84
N ALA A 25 -57.81 -26.44 -44.43
CA ALA A 25 -57.70 -26.12 -43.00
C ALA A 25 -59.04 -25.45 -42.66
N GLN A 26 -59.71 -26.01 -41.67
CA GLN A 26 -60.89 -25.42 -41.06
C GLN A 26 -60.38 -24.11 -40.45
N GLU A 27 -60.54 -22.97 -41.13
CA GLU A 27 -60.37 -21.66 -40.54
C GLU A 27 -61.41 -21.54 -39.45
N THR A 28 -61.03 -21.71 -38.22
CA THR A 28 -61.84 -21.30 -37.08
C THR A 28 -62.00 -19.78 -37.22
N SER A 29 -63.17 -19.32 -37.75
CA SER A 29 -63.43 -17.90 -37.89
C SER A 29 -63.66 -17.29 -36.52
N TYR A 30 -62.61 -16.58 -35.98
CA TYR A 30 -62.80 -15.72 -34.82
C TYR A 30 -63.12 -14.29 -35.31
N GLU A 31 -63.95 -13.56 -34.52
CA GLU A 31 -64.20 -12.14 -34.74
C GLU A 31 -63.18 -11.32 -33.94
N ASP A 32 -62.43 -10.46 -34.62
CA ASP A 32 -61.38 -9.65 -34.00
C ASP A 32 -61.95 -8.66 -32.95
N GLY A 33 -61.39 -8.66 -31.71
CA GLY A 33 -61.82 -7.81 -30.60
C GLY A 33 -63.08 -8.29 -29.85
N LYS A 34 -63.62 -9.47 -30.14
CA LYS A 34 -64.77 -10.05 -29.47
C LYS A 34 -64.37 -10.70 -28.13
N SER A 35 -65.24 -10.61 -27.17
CA SER A 35 -65.10 -11.28 -25.86
C SER A 35 -65.68 -12.69 -25.93
N TYR A 36 -64.83 -13.66 -25.55
CA TYR A 36 -65.19 -15.07 -25.48
C TYR A 36 -65.05 -15.55 -24.02
N ILE A 37 -65.62 -16.68 -23.67
CA ILE A 37 -65.44 -17.37 -22.42
C ILE A 37 -64.28 -18.38 -22.62
N LEU A 38 -63.27 -18.38 -21.75
CA LEU A 38 -62.20 -19.38 -21.83
C LEU A 38 -62.71 -20.77 -21.47
N GLY A 39 -62.76 -21.68 -22.46
CA GLY A 39 -63.19 -23.06 -22.24
C GLY A 39 -62.08 -24.00 -21.79
N GLY A 40 -60.88 -23.74 -22.24
CA GLY A 40 -59.70 -24.53 -21.90
C GLY A 40 -58.38 -23.83 -22.30
N LEU A 41 -57.30 -24.17 -21.59
CA LEU A 41 -55.95 -23.75 -21.92
C LEU A 41 -55.05 -24.97 -21.85
N ASP A 42 -54.47 -25.37 -22.95
CA ASP A 42 -53.45 -26.43 -22.99
C ASP A 42 -52.06 -25.81 -23.17
N VAL A 43 -51.06 -26.43 -22.60
CA VAL A 43 -49.65 -25.95 -22.71
C VAL A 43 -48.81 -27.04 -23.36
N THR A 44 -48.22 -26.67 -24.49
CA THR A 44 -47.38 -27.59 -25.27
C THR A 44 -45.93 -27.10 -25.30
N GLY A 45 -45.00 -27.95 -25.72
CA GLY A 45 -43.59 -27.64 -25.85
C GLY A 45 -42.77 -27.67 -24.58
N LEU A 46 -43.35 -28.05 -23.42
CA LEU A 46 -42.67 -28.17 -22.14
C LEU A 46 -41.73 -29.38 -22.10
N GLN A 47 -40.56 -29.20 -21.50
CA GLN A 47 -39.54 -30.26 -21.29
C GLN A 47 -39.21 -30.45 -19.81
N SER A 48 -39.08 -29.37 -19.06
CA SER A 48 -38.61 -29.37 -17.65
C SER A 48 -39.66 -28.88 -16.66
N TYR A 49 -40.64 -28.11 -17.13
CA TYR A 49 -41.69 -27.53 -16.29
C TYR A 49 -42.99 -28.33 -16.38
N ASN A 50 -43.71 -28.33 -15.26
CA ASN A 50 -45.02 -28.95 -15.20
C ASN A 50 -46.06 -28.02 -15.82
N GLU A 51 -46.96 -28.59 -16.62
CA GLU A 51 -48.03 -27.89 -17.34
C GLU A 51 -48.88 -27.05 -16.37
N GLN A 52 -49.30 -27.67 -15.24
CA GLN A 52 -50.16 -26.97 -14.26
C GLN A 52 -49.46 -25.77 -13.63
N THR A 53 -48.14 -25.83 -13.46
CA THR A 53 -47.35 -24.72 -12.93
C THR A 53 -47.35 -23.54 -13.95
N VAL A 54 -47.18 -23.84 -15.24
CA VAL A 54 -47.19 -22.80 -16.28
C VAL A 54 -48.61 -22.20 -16.41
N LYS A 55 -49.66 -23.04 -16.42
CA LYS A 55 -51.05 -22.57 -16.39
C LYS A 55 -51.30 -21.62 -15.20
N THR A 56 -50.77 -21.93 -14.03
CA THR A 56 -50.91 -21.05 -12.85
C THR A 56 -50.18 -19.71 -13.06
N TYR A 57 -49.02 -19.70 -13.69
CA TYR A 57 -48.27 -18.46 -13.99
C TYR A 57 -48.99 -17.57 -15.01
N THR A 58 -49.77 -18.11 -15.95
CA THR A 58 -50.56 -17.30 -16.85
C THR A 58 -51.58 -16.44 -16.07
N GLY A 59 -52.15 -17.00 -15.04
CA GLY A 59 -53.26 -16.38 -14.29
C GLY A 59 -54.62 -16.52 -14.94
N LEU A 60 -54.71 -17.17 -16.12
CA LEU A 60 -55.97 -17.44 -16.80
C LEU A 60 -56.74 -18.54 -16.09
N ARG A 61 -58.05 -18.41 -15.99
CA ARG A 61 -58.97 -19.41 -15.40
C ARG A 61 -60.07 -19.79 -16.38
N VAL A 62 -60.31 -21.07 -16.49
CA VAL A 62 -61.42 -21.58 -17.28
C VAL A 62 -62.73 -20.99 -16.74
N GLY A 63 -63.57 -20.51 -17.66
CA GLY A 63 -64.83 -19.82 -17.35
C GLY A 63 -64.77 -18.29 -17.27
N GLN A 64 -63.55 -17.70 -17.35
CA GLN A 64 -63.39 -16.24 -17.38
C GLN A 64 -63.61 -15.66 -18.78
N PRO A 65 -64.15 -14.43 -18.91
CA PRO A 65 -64.22 -13.74 -20.20
C PRO A 65 -62.80 -13.27 -20.60
N ILE A 66 -62.46 -13.45 -21.87
CA ILE A 66 -61.23 -12.98 -22.48
C ILE A 66 -61.46 -12.35 -23.83
N THR A 67 -60.76 -11.27 -24.18
CA THR A 67 -60.86 -10.62 -25.48
C THR A 67 -59.74 -11.10 -26.40
N LEU A 68 -60.05 -11.42 -27.62
CA LEU A 68 -59.09 -11.94 -28.62
C LEU A 68 -59.10 -11.12 -29.94
N PRO A 69 -57.93 -10.55 -30.29
CA PRO A 69 -56.75 -10.27 -29.45
C PRO A 69 -57.08 -9.22 -28.37
N GLY A 70 -56.43 -9.30 -27.19
CA GLY A 70 -56.73 -8.41 -26.07
C GLY A 70 -55.62 -8.21 -25.10
N GLU A 71 -55.85 -7.29 -24.13
CA GLU A 71 -54.86 -6.93 -23.10
C GLU A 71 -54.54 -8.12 -22.19
N GLU A 72 -55.52 -8.99 -21.88
CA GLU A 72 -55.34 -10.17 -21.05
C GLU A 72 -54.28 -11.13 -21.61
N ILE A 73 -54.37 -11.39 -22.95
CA ILE A 73 -53.40 -12.26 -23.64
C ILE A 73 -52.02 -11.58 -23.69
N SER A 74 -51.97 -10.29 -23.98
CA SER A 74 -50.72 -9.52 -23.98
C SER A 74 -50.08 -9.50 -22.56
N ALA A 75 -50.88 -9.38 -21.51
CA ALA A 75 -50.41 -9.43 -20.14
C ALA A 75 -49.85 -10.81 -19.77
N VAL A 76 -50.49 -11.90 -20.21
CA VAL A 76 -49.97 -13.27 -20.03
C VAL A 76 -48.60 -13.44 -20.69
N ILE A 77 -48.50 -13.05 -21.99
CA ILE A 77 -47.26 -13.14 -22.72
C ILE A 77 -46.14 -12.33 -22.04
N ASN A 78 -46.43 -11.07 -21.68
CA ASN A 78 -45.49 -10.22 -20.99
C ASN A 78 -45.06 -10.79 -19.64
N LYS A 79 -46.00 -11.34 -18.86
CA LYS A 79 -45.70 -11.97 -17.56
C LYS A 79 -44.81 -13.20 -17.72
N LEU A 80 -45.10 -14.06 -18.67
CA LEU A 80 -44.28 -15.25 -18.93
C LEU A 80 -42.89 -14.87 -19.46
N TRP A 81 -42.78 -13.86 -20.32
CA TRP A 81 -41.50 -13.30 -20.76
C TRP A 81 -40.68 -12.73 -19.62
N GLY A 82 -41.33 -12.05 -18.67
CA GLY A 82 -40.69 -11.49 -17.46
C GLY A 82 -40.07 -12.56 -16.56
N LEU A 83 -40.43 -13.81 -16.66
CA LEU A 83 -39.80 -14.93 -15.93
C LEU A 83 -38.42 -15.31 -16.51
N GLU A 84 -38.08 -14.85 -17.72
CA GLU A 84 -36.84 -15.20 -18.43
C GLU A 84 -36.60 -16.71 -18.64
N LEU A 85 -37.63 -17.54 -18.46
CA LEU A 85 -37.55 -19.00 -18.55
C LEU A 85 -37.77 -19.53 -19.95
N PHE A 86 -38.38 -18.75 -20.84
CA PHE A 86 -38.86 -19.20 -22.16
C PHE A 86 -38.14 -18.42 -23.30
N SER A 87 -37.95 -19.08 -24.42
CA SER A 87 -37.33 -18.52 -25.62
C SER A 87 -38.35 -18.19 -26.71
N ALA A 88 -39.51 -18.80 -26.69
CA ALA A 88 -40.67 -18.46 -27.49
C ALA A 88 -41.93 -18.73 -26.68
N ILE A 89 -42.95 -17.91 -26.91
CA ILE A 89 -44.29 -18.00 -26.29
C ILE A 89 -45.27 -17.60 -27.33
N ASP A 90 -46.02 -18.59 -27.85
CA ASP A 90 -47.03 -18.41 -28.86
C ASP A 90 -48.39 -18.90 -28.31
N ILE A 91 -49.49 -18.21 -28.59
CA ILE A 91 -50.81 -18.59 -28.20
C ILE A 91 -51.65 -18.80 -29.44
N TYR A 92 -52.18 -19.97 -29.57
CA TYR A 92 -53.04 -20.36 -30.70
C TYR A 92 -54.47 -20.61 -30.23
N ILE A 93 -55.44 -20.29 -31.07
CA ILE A 93 -56.86 -20.68 -30.92
C ILE A 93 -56.97 -22.07 -31.52
N THR A 94 -57.32 -23.06 -30.71
CA THR A 94 -57.48 -24.45 -31.17
C THR A 94 -58.89 -24.76 -31.56
N ASN A 95 -59.88 -24.20 -30.87
CA ASN A 95 -61.32 -24.39 -31.22
C ASN A 95 -62.14 -23.19 -30.70
N ILE A 96 -63.27 -22.94 -31.32
CA ILE A 96 -64.30 -22.02 -30.87
C ILE A 96 -65.66 -22.75 -31.00
N GLU A 97 -66.39 -22.89 -29.89
CA GLU A 97 -67.67 -23.46 -29.77
C GLU A 97 -68.67 -22.39 -29.26
N ASP A 98 -69.50 -21.87 -30.07
CA ASP A 98 -70.41 -20.76 -29.81
C ASP A 98 -69.70 -19.49 -29.35
N ASN A 99 -69.64 -19.26 -28.04
CA ASN A 99 -68.95 -18.14 -27.39
C ASN A 99 -67.82 -18.58 -26.49
N THR A 100 -67.41 -19.85 -26.59
CA THR A 100 -66.35 -20.45 -25.79
C THR A 100 -65.12 -20.71 -26.63
N VAL A 101 -63.93 -20.23 -26.23
CA VAL A 101 -62.67 -20.38 -26.93
C VAL A 101 -61.76 -21.34 -26.19
N PHE A 102 -61.06 -22.19 -26.91
CA PHE A 102 -59.99 -23.06 -26.43
C PHE A 102 -58.66 -22.56 -26.95
N LEU A 103 -57.68 -22.41 -26.04
CA LEU A 103 -56.34 -21.87 -26.36
C LEU A 103 -55.26 -22.92 -26.13
N GLU A 104 -54.27 -22.91 -26.98
CA GLU A 104 -53.02 -23.62 -26.84
C GLU A 104 -51.90 -22.63 -26.65
N LEU A 105 -51.20 -22.75 -25.52
CA LEU A 105 -49.99 -21.99 -25.24
C LEU A 105 -48.77 -22.86 -25.61
N ASN A 106 -48.15 -22.56 -26.71
CA ASN A 106 -46.94 -23.22 -27.17
C ASN A 106 -45.72 -22.48 -26.64
N ILE A 107 -44.88 -23.20 -25.87
CA ILE A 107 -43.75 -22.62 -25.18
C ILE A 107 -42.46 -23.38 -25.54
N ILE A 108 -41.43 -22.62 -25.87
CA ILE A 108 -40.09 -23.18 -25.97
C ILE A 108 -39.28 -22.75 -24.76
N GLU A 109 -38.89 -23.71 -23.92
CA GLU A 109 -38.11 -23.46 -22.71
C GLU A 109 -36.66 -23.10 -23.04
N ARG A 110 -36.10 -22.14 -22.32
CA ARG A 110 -34.67 -21.87 -22.38
C ARG A 110 -33.87 -22.99 -21.70
N PRO A 111 -32.81 -23.48 -22.35
CA PRO A 111 -31.98 -24.54 -21.77
C PRO A 111 -31.23 -24.05 -20.52
N THR A 112 -30.98 -24.97 -19.60
CA THR A 112 -30.23 -24.74 -18.37
C THR A 112 -28.77 -25.04 -18.59
N LEU A 113 -27.87 -24.16 -18.05
CA LEU A 113 -26.43 -24.36 -18.08
C LEU A 113 -26.00 -25.38 -17.07
N THR A 114 -25.36 -26.48 -17.51
CA THR A 114 -24.83 -27.54 -16.62
C THR A 114 -23.35 -27.38 -16.33
N ASP A 115 -22.56 -27.04 -17.33
CA ASP A 115 -21.12 -26.86 -17.20
C ASP A 115 -20.59 -25.81 -18.18
N VAL A 116 -19.45 -25.21 -17.83
CA VAL A 116 -18.74 -24.22 -18.66
C VAL A 116 -17.28 -24.55 -18.77
N THR A 117 -16.84 -24.82 -19.98
CA THR A 117 -15.43 -25.10 -20.28
C THR A 117 -14.79 -23.94 -21.01
N PHE A 118 -13.65 -23.45 -20.51
CA PHE A 118 -12.88 -22.36 -21.11
C PHE A 118 -11.60 -22.88 -21.77
N TYR A 119 -11.41 -22.49 -23.06
CA TYR A 119 -10.17 -22.73 -23.79
C TYR A 119 -9.42 -21.42 -24.08
N GLY A 120 -8.09 -21.51 -24.25
CA GLY A 120 -7.23 -20.36 -24.58
C GLY A 120 -6.80 -19.53 -23.37
N ILE A 121 -7.09 -19.97 -22.13
CA ILE A 121 -6.69 -19.30 -20.89
C ILE A 121 -6.06 -20.27 -19.88
N LYS A 122 -5.31 -19.71 -18.89
CA LYS A 122 -4.75 -20.52 -17.80
C LYS A 122 -5.84 -20.96 -16.84
N LYS A 123 -5.84 -22.24 -16.40
CA LYS A 123 -6.86 -22.80 -15.48
C LYS A 123 -7.15 -21.93 -14.26
N ARG A 124 -6.11 -21.33 -13.65
CA ARG A 124 -6.24 -20.44 -12.47
C ARG A 124 -7.09 -19.17 -12.69
N LYS A 125 -7.38 -18.83 -13.96
CA LYS A 125 -8.20 -17.64 -14.32
C LYS A 125 -9.66 -17.98 -14.60
N VAL A 126 -9.99 -19.26 -14.67
CA VAL A 126 -11.37 -19.72 -14.96
C VAL A 126 -12.36 -19.30 -13.86
N PRO A 127 -12.06 -19.53 -12.54
CA PRO A 127 -13.01 -19.15 -11.48
C PRO A 127 -13.34 -17.65 -11.46
N GLU A 128 -12.35 -16.80 -11.74
CA GLU A 128 -12.54 -15.36 -11.85
C GLU A 128 -13.53 -15.01 -12.99
N LEU A 129 -13.34 -15.61 -14.18
CA LEU A 129 -14.21 -15.36 -15.32
C LEU A 129 -15.62 -15.90 -15.12
N VAL A 130 -15.78 -17.07 -14.54
CA VAL A 130 -17.09 -17.64 -14.18
C VAL A 130 -17.86 -16.71 -13.26
N LYS A 131 -17.16 -16.16 -12.22
CA LYS A 131 -17.75 -15.20 -11.30
C LYS A 131 -18.16 -13.91 -12.01
N ASP A 132 -17.24 -13.36 -12.81
CA ASP A 132 -17.43 -12.06 -13.47
C ASP A 132 -18.52 -12.08 -14.56
N THR A 133 -18.75 -13.23 -15.19
CA THR A 133 -19.73 -13.40 -16.27
C THR A 133 -21.01 -14.09 -15.81
N ASP A 134 -21.12 -14.42 -14.52
CA ASP A 134 -22.26 -15.11 -13.89
C ASP A 134 -22.66 -16.45 -14.58
N LEU A 135 -21.65 -17.12 -15.14
CA LEU A 135 -21.84 -18.44 -15.79
C LEU A 135 -21.81 -19.55 -14.76
N LYS A 136 -22.86 -19.64 -13.92
CA LYS A 136 -23.01 -20.68 -12.90
C LYS A 136 -23.92 -21.81 -13.36
N LYS A 137 -23.68 -23.03 -12.89
CA LYS A 137 -24.60 -24.16 -13.08
C LYS A 137 -26.01 -23.76 -12.61
N GLY A 138 -27.03 -24.12 -13.39
CA GLY A 138 -28.44 -23.80 -13.13
C GLY A 138 -28.94 -22.50 -13.78
N LYS A 139 -28.05 -21.67 -14.34
CA LYS A 139 -28.43 -20.44 -15.05
C LYS A 139 -29.11 -20.75 -16.38
N LYS A 140 -30.18 -20.01 -16.77
CA LYS A 140 -30.78 -20.14 -18.08
C LYS A 140 -29.90 -19.50 -19.14
N ILE A 141 -29.71 -20.21 -20.26
CA ILE A 141 -28.90 -19.71 -21.38
C ILE A 141 -29.78 -18.82 -22.25
N THR A 142 -29.43 -17.53 -22.27
CA THR A 142 -30.07 -16.52 -23.11
C THR A 142 -29.09 -16.01 -24.17
N GLU A 143 -29.55 -15.48 -25.28
CA GLU A 143 -28.68 -14.81 -26.25
C GLU A 143 -27.96 -13.61 -25.63
N SER A 144 -28.66 -12.88 -24.74
CA SER A 144 -28.09 -11.77 -23.95
C SER A 144 -26.94 -12.25 -23.07
N LEU A 145 -27.08 -13.37 -22.36
CA LEU A 145 -26.02 -13.96 -21.54
C LEU A 145 -24.78 -14.28 -22.40
N ILE A 146 -24.99 -14.90 -23.58
CA ILE A 146 -23.91 -15.25 -24.52
C ILE A 146 -23.23 -13.98 -25.04
N ALA A 147 -24.01 -12.99 -25.48
CA ALA A 147 -23.48 -11.72 -26.01
C ALA A 147 -22.73 -10.93 -24.95
N ASN A 148 -23.31 -10.80 -23.75
CA ASN A 148 -22.69 -10.10 -22.61
C ASN A 148 -21.39 -10.79 -22.20
N THR A 149 -21.38 -12.11 -22.08
CA THR A 149 -20.18 -12.90 -21.78
C THR A 149 -19.10 -12.67 -22.83
N LYS A 150 -19.45 -12.77 -24.12
CA LYS A 150 -18.54 -12.54 -25.25
C LYS A 150 -17.92 -11.14 -25.18
N ASN A 151 -18.75 -10.14 -25.00
CA ASN A 151 -18.33 -8.73 -24.92
C ASN A 151 -17.49 -8.45 -23.68
N TYR A 152 -17.89 -8.97 -22.53
CA TYR A 152 -17.13 -8.81 -21.28
C TYR A 152 -15.71 -9.37 -21.44
N ILE A 153 -15.59 -10.62 -21.87
CA ILE A 153 -14.30 -11.29 -22.02
C ILE A 153 -13.44 -10.57 -23.07
N ALA A 154 -14.00 -10.22 -24.23
CA ALA A 154 -13.28 -9.49 -25.27
C ALA A 154 -12.77 -8.14 -24.74
N ASN A 155 -13.61 -7.37 -24.04
CA ASN A 155 -13.26 -6.07 -23.48
C ASN A 155 -12.22 -6.20 -22.34
N LYS A 156 -12.34 -7.24 -21.49
CA LYS A 156 -11.35 -7.53 -20.44
C LYS A 156 -9.94 -7.73 -21.02
N TYR A 157 -9.83 -8.45 -22.14
CA TYR A 157 -8.52 -8.65 -22.80
C TYR A 157 -8.09 -7.46 -23.65
N LYS A 158 -9.02 -6.73 -24.30
CA LYS A 158 -8.70 -5.46 -24.98
C LYS A 158 -8.12 -4.43 -24.02
N LYS A 159 -8.66 -4.30 -22.81
CA LYS A 159 -8.09 -3.48 -21.72
C LYS A 159 -6.68 -3.90 -21.31
N GLN A 160 -6.27 -5.12 -21.60
CA GLN A 160 -4.90 -5.60 -21.36
C GLN A 160 -3.96 -5.43 -22.57
N GLY A 161 -4.45 -4.85 -23.67
CA GLY A 161 -3.69 -4.61 -24.91
C GLY A 161 -3.79 -5.71 -25.96
N PHE A 162 -4.67 -6.70 -25.79
CA PHE A 162 -4.96 -7.74 -26.80
C PHE A 162 -6.14 -7.30 -27.66
N LEU A 163 -5.91 -6.36 -28.59
CA LEU A 163 -7.00 -5.78 -29.39
C LEU A 163 -7.67 -6.77 -30.33
N ASN A 164 -6.93 -7.76 -30.81
CA ASN A 164 -7.40 -8.78 -31.76
C ASN A 164 -8.03 -10.00 -31.04
N THR A 165 -8.44 -9.84 -29.76
CA THR A 165 -9.10 -10.93 -29.04
C THR A 165 -10.44 -11.25 -29.65
N THR A 166 -10.62 -12.51 -30.04
CA THR A 166 -11.90 -13.07 -30.48
C THR A 166 -12.37 -14.09 -29.45
N VAL A 167 -13.68 -14.07 -29.20
CA VAL A 167 -14.33 -14.99 -28.26
C VAL A 167 -15.46 -15.67 -28.99
N ASN A 168 -15.41 -16.98 -29.10
CA ASN A 168 -16.46 -17.81 -29.67
C ASN A 168 -17.08 -18.65 -28.58
N ILE A 169 -18.38 -18.60 -28.48
CA ILE A 169 -19.16 -19.36 -27.50
C ILE A 169 -20.08 -20.33 -28.29
N ALA A 170 -19.97 -21.58 -27.97
CA ALA A 170 -20.81 -22.64 -28.49
C ALA A 170 -21.51 -23.35 -27.33
N THR A 171 -22.73 -23.81 -27.56
CA THR A 171 -23.47 -24.64 -26.60
C THR A 171 -23.68 -26.02 -27.18
N ALA A 172 -23.52 -27.04 -26.39
CA ALA A 172 -23.76 -28.43 -26.74
C ALA A 172 -24.85 -29.02 -25.83
N LYS A 173 -25.70 -29.91 -26.41
CA LYS A 173 -26.73 -30.59 -25.63
C LYS A 173 -26.07 -31.47 -24.57
N ASP A 174 -26.52 -31.37 -23.35
CA ASP A 174 -26.13 -32.26 -22.27
C ASP A 174 -27.25 -33.26 -22.05
N THR A 175 -26.91 -34.53 -22.15
CA THR A 175 -27.91 -35.60 -22.03
C THR A 175 -28.09 -36.05 -20.59
N SER A 176 -27.34 -35.50 -19.63
CA SER A 176 -27.44 -35.87 -18.22
C SER A 176 -28.67 -35.27 -17.53
N GLU A 177 -29.20 -34.18 -18.01
CA GLU A 177 -30.40 -33.52 -17.49
C GLU A 177 -31.33 -33.10 -18.64
N THR A 178 -32.64 -33.04 -18.35
CA THR A 178 -33.66 -32.61 -19.35
C THR A 178 -33.49 -31.12 -19.66
N ASN A 179 -33.56 -30.73 -20.92
CA ASN A 179 -33.39 -29.36 -21.45
C ASN A 179 -32.09 -28.68 -20.93
N ALA A 180 -31.00 -29.45 -20.93
CA ALA A 180 -29.70 -29.01 -20.42
C ALA A 180 -28.69 -28.81 -21.55
N ARG A 181 -27.82 -27.80 -21.37
CA ARG A 181 -26.71 -27.56 -22.30
C ARG A 181 -25.42 -27.21 -21.51
N SER A 182 -24.31 -27.71 -21.99
CA SER A 182 -22.98 -27.23 -21.62
C SER A 182 -22.55 -26.08 -22.55
N MET A 183 -21.67 -25.21 -22.04
CA MET A 183 -21.14 -24.07 -22.76
C MET A 183 -19.64 -24.16 -22.94
N VAL A 184 -19.16 -23.98 -24.15
CA VAL A 184 -17.74 -23.96 -24.48
C VAL A 184 -17.35 -22.55 -24.90
N VAL A 185 -16.47 -21.93 -24.13
CA VAL A 185 -15.96 -20.56 -24.39
C VAL A 185 -14.53 -20.66 -24.91
N ASN A 186 -14.36 -20.41 -26.19
CA ASN A 186 -13.04 -20.44 -26.84
C ASN A 186 -12.52 -19.02 -27.02
N ILE A 187 -11.40 -18.72 -26.32
CA ILE A 187 -10.79 -17.40 -26.29
C ILE A 187 -9.47 -17.42 -27.06
N LYS A 188 -9.45 -16.76 -28.23
CA LYS A 188 -8.24 -16.51 -29.00
C LYS A 188 -7.77 -15.08 -28.70
N LYS A 189 -6.77 -14.94 -27.84
CA LYS A 189 -6.28 -13.63 -27.37
C LYS A 189 -5.58 -12.83 -28.46
N GLY A 190 -4.88 -13.51 -29.37
CA GLY A 190 -3.93 -12.86 -30.25
C GLY A 190 -2.70 -12.30 -29.49
N ASP A 191 -1.87 -11.57 -30.19
CA ASP A 191 -0.73 -10.88 -29.62
C ASP A 191 -1.12 -9.48 -29.11
N LYS A 192 -0.27 -8.93 -28.23
CA LYS A 192 -0.45 -7.56 -27.75
C LYS A 192 -0.08 -6.58 -28.84
N VAL A 193 -1.02 -5.70 -29.18
CA VAL A 193 -0.76 -4.64 -30.15
C VAL A 193 0.11 -3.55 -29.50
N LYS A 194 1.20 -3.19 -30.17
CA LYS A 194 2.20 -2.21 -29.70
C LYS A 194 2.17 -0.97 -30.57
N ILE A 195 2.42 0.16 -29.93
CA ILE A 195 2.58 1.45 -30.60
C ILE A 195 4.00 1.54 -31.13
N LYS A 196 4.16 1.53 -32.45
CA LYS A 196 5.46 1.67 -33.13
C LYS A 196 5.89 3.14 -33.16
N ASP A 197 4.98 4.03 -33.56
CA ASP A 197 5.22 5.47 -33.54
C ASP A 197 3.95 6.28 -33.21
N ILE A 198 4.19 7.55 -32.84
CA ILE A 198 3.17 8.55 -32.58
C ILE A 198 3.58 9.80 -33.39
N VAL A 199 2.78 10.14 -34.39
CA VAL A 199 3.00 11.28 -35.29
C VAL A 199 2.02 12.38 -34.92
N PHE A 200 2.53 13.61 -34.86
CA PHE A 200 1.71 14.80 -34.63
C PHE A 200 1.75 15.65 -35.90
N GLU A 201 0.62 16.25 -36.23
CA GLU A 201 0.43 17.19 -37.35
C GLU A 201 -0.23 18.47 -36.85
N GLY A 202 0.18 19.62 -37.39
CA GLY A 202 -0.34 20.94 -36.99
C GLY A 202 0.25 21.50 -35.70
N ASN A 203 1.30 20.85 -35.16
CA ASN A 203 2.02 21.33 -33.95
C ASN A 203 3.25 22.15 -34.37
N GLU A 204 3.07 23.45 -34.56
CA GLU A 204 4.15 24.37 -34.95
C GLU A 204 4.92 24.89 -33.75
N GLU A 205 4.21 25.19 -32.65
CA GLU A 205 4.74 25.80 -31.42
C GLU A 205 5.27 24.77 -30.41
N LEU A 206 4.57 23.66 -30.23
CA LEU A 206 5.00 22.63 -29.31
C LEU A 206 5.68 21.46 -30.02
N SER A 207 6.97 21.25 -29.73
CA SER A 207 7.72 20.17 -30.34
C SER A 207 7.13 18.78 -30.08
N ASN A 208 7.24 17.87 -31.06
CA ASN A 208 6.84 16.47 -30.98
C ASN A 208 7.40 15.77 -29.72
N LYS A 209 8.56 16.22 -29.21
CA LYS A 209 9.18 15.68 -27.98
C LYS A 209 8.39 16.07 -26.73
N LYS A 210 7.90 17.35 -26.68
CA LYS A 210 7.05 17.84 -25.56
C LYS A 210 5.70 17.11 -25.57
N LEU A 211 5.05 17.01 -26.73
CA LEU A 211 3.75 16.34 -26.90
C LEU A 211 3.82 14.85 -26.56
N ARG A 212 4.85 14.13 -27.04
CA ARG A 212 5.06 12.73 -26.65
C ARG A 212 5.30 12.52 -25.16
N ARG A 213 5.82 13.52 -24.44
CA ARG A 213 5.97 13.45 -22.98
C ARG A 213 4.65 13.65 -22.26
N ALA A 214 3.75 14.48 -22.80
CA ALA A 214 2.40 14.71 -22.25
C ALA A 214 1.55 13.43 -22.23
N LEU A 215 1.67 12.57 -23.24
CA LEU A 215 1.01 11.26 -23.26
C LEU A 215 1.65 10.37 -22.17
N LYS A 216 1.07 10.29 -20.98
CA LYS A 216 1.65 9.59 -19.81
C LYS A 216 1.62 8.07 -19.95
N ASN A 217 0.51 7.51 -20.44
CA ASN A 217 0.24 6.08 -20.52
C ASN A 217 0.54 5.49 -21.90
N THR A 218 0.38 6.31 -22.97
CA THR A 218 0.56 5.93 -24.36
C THR A 218 2.00 6.20 -24.82
N LYS A 219 2.82 5.15 -24.91
CA LYS A 219 4.25 5.29 -25.26
C LYS A 219 4.63 4.42 -26.46
N ARG A 220 5.46 4.98 -27.36
CA ARG A 220 6.01 4.20 -28.47
C ARG A 220 7.11 3.23 -28.01
N LYS A 221 7.29 2.14 -28.76
CA LYS A 221 8.40 1.19 -28.58
C LYS A 221 9.71 1.89 -28.87
N ARG A 222 10.69 1.81 -27.92
CA ARG A 222 12.03 2.35 -28.09
C ARG A 222 13.06 1.39 -27.52
N PHE A 223 14.18 1.24 -28.20
CA PHE A 223 15.33 0.47 -27.70
C PHE A 223 15.82 1.07 -26.38
N GLY A 224 16.12 0.24 -25.39
CA GLY A 224 16.56 0.66 -24.04
C GLY A 224 15.45 1.01 -23.04
N ARG A 225 14.15 0.90 -23.37
CA ARG A 225 13.04 1.10 -22.43
C ARG A 225 12.31 -0.21 -22.13
N PHE A 226 12.99 -1.18 -21.54
CA PHE A 226 12.43 -2.51 -21.24
C PHE A 226 11.28 -2.48 -20.21
N TRP A 227 11.23 -1.46 -19.33
CA TRP A 227 10.27 -1.30 -18.25
C TRP A 227 8.97 -0.57 -18.63
N LYS A 228 8.93 0.16 -19.75
CA LYS A 228 7.70 0.83 -20.18
C LYS A 228 6.98 0.02 -21.24
N LYS A 229 5.72 -0.37 -20.93
CA LYS A 229 4.88 -1.15 -21.83
C LYS A 229 4.36 -0.25 -22.96
N SER A 230 4.76 -0.53 -24.21
CA SER A 230 4.30 0.19 -25.41
C SER A 230 3.00 -0.41 -25.98
N LYS A 231 2.13 -0.96 -25.15
CA LYS A 231 0.83 -1.54 -25.58
C LYS A 231 -0.18 -0.43 -25.77
N PHE A 232 -1.06 -0.58 -26.76
CA PHE A 232 -2.21 0.30 -26.96
C PHE A 232 -3.39 -0.13 -26.09
N ILE A 233 -3.90 0.79 -25.28
CA ILE A 233 -5.13 0.64 -24.48
C ILE A 233 -5.98 1.86 -24.78
N LYS A 234 -7.17 1.66 -25.34
CA LYS A 234 -8.01 2.75 -25.82
C LYS A 234 -8.35 3.76 -24.70
N LYS A 235 -8.73 3.29 -23.53
CA LYS A 235 -9.02 4.16 -22.38
C LYS A 235 -7.82 5.02 -21.96
N ASP A 236 -6.63 4.41 -21.83
CA ASP A 236 -5.39 5.12 -21.48
C ASP A 236 -5.05 6.19 -22.55
N TYR A 237 -5.36 5.89 -23.82
CA TYR A 237 -5.12 6.81 -24.92
C TYR A 237 -6.11 8.00 -24.91
N GLU A 238 -7.39 7.78 -24.63
CA GLU A 238 -8.39 8.82 -24.48
C GLU A 238 -8.04 9.78 -23.33
N GLU A 239 -7.59 9.23 -22.18
CA GLU A 239 -7.07 10.04 -21.05
C GLU A 239 -5.81 10.84 -21.44
N ASP A 240 -4.94 10.25 -22.25
CA ASP A 240 -3.72 10.91 -22.71
C ASP A 240 -3.99 12.02 -23.74
N LEU A 241 -5.05 11.92 -24.54
CA LEU A 241 -5.50 13.03 -25.41
C LEU A 241 -5.94 14.23 -24.56
N GLY A 242 -6.64 14.01 -23.45
CA GLY A 242 -6.93 15.07 -22.47
C GLY A 242 -5.64 15.71 -21.91
N SER A 243 -4.67 14.86 -21.51
CA SER A 243 -3.37 15.34 -21.02
C SER A 243 -2.56 16.10 -22.10
N LEU A 244 -2.79 15.80 -23.38
CA LEU A 244 -2.18 16.55 -24.48
C LEU A 244 -2.73 17.98 -24.58
N ILE A 245 -4.05 18.15 -24.48
CA ILE A 245 -4.71 19.47 -24.43
C ILE A 245 -4.31 20.22 -23.17
N ASP A 246 -4.27 19.56 -22.00
CA ASP A 246 -3.75 20.17 -20.79
C ASP A 246 -2.31 20.69 -20.98
N LYS A 247 -1.47 19.97 -21.74
CA LYS A 247 -0.11 20.42 -22.05
C LYS A 247 -0.07 21.70 -22.90
N TYR A 248 -1.00 21.86 -23.81
CA TYR A 248 -1.17 23.11 -24.55
C TYR A 248 -1.64 24.23 -23.63
N ALA A 249 -2.66 23.98 -22.81
CA ALA A 249 -3.16 24.93 -21.82
C ALA A 249 -2.10 25.37 -20.81
N GLU A 250 -1.17 24.46 -20.40
CA GLU A 250 -0.03 24.81 -19.55
C GLU A 250 0.97 25.81 -20.22
N ASN A 251 0.97 25.88 -21.54
CA ASN A 251 1.90 26.70 -22.32
C ASN A 251 1.26 27.94 -22.97
N GLY A 252 0.00 28.23 -22.64
CA GLY A 252 -0.71 29.41 -23.08
C GLY A 252 -1.75 29.20 -24.19
N TYR A 253 -1.83 28.01 -24.72
CA TYR A 253 -2.71 27.71 -25.86
C TYR A 253 -4.09 27.21 -25.38
N ARG A 254 -4.98 28.16 -25.04
CA ARG A 254 -6.32 27.88 -24.50
C ARG A 254 -7.20 27.16 -25.50
N ASP A 255 -7.14 27.55 -26.78
CA ASP A 255 -8.03 27.08 -27.84
C ASP A 255 -7.52 25.81 -28.53
N ALA A 256 -6.41 25.24 -28.03
CA ALA A 256 -5.83 24.04 -28.59
C ALA A 256 -6.81 22.87 -28.54
N ARG A 257 -6.96 22.18 -29.67
CA ARG A 257 -7.84 21.03 -29.79
C ARG A 257 -7.27 19.93 -30.67
N VAL A 258 -7.71 18.73 -30.45
CA VAL A 258 -7.42 17.60 -31.33
C VAL A 258 -8.49 17.59 -32.42
N ILE A 259 -8.07 17.83 -33.67
CA ILE A 259 -8.97 17.85 -34.84
C ILE A 259 -9.34 16.43 -35.25
N SER A 260 -8.35 15.55 -35.22
CA SER A 260 -8.56 14.14 -35.52
C SER A 260 -7.47 13.29 -34.90
N ASP A 261 -7.85 12.07 -34.51
CA ASP A 261 -6.93 11.05 -34.05
C ASP A 261 -7.22 9.75 -34.82
N THR A 262 -6.21 9.20 -35.48
CA THR A 262 -6.35 7.98 -36.25
C THR A 262 -5.35 6.93 -35.82
N VAL A 263 -5.86 5.69 -35.73
CA VAL A 263 -5.06 4.52 -35.41
C VAL A 263 -4.79 3.75 -36.70
N ILE A 264 -3.59 3.83 -37.22
CA ILE A 264 -3.15 3.16 -38.43
C ILE A 264 -2.56 1.81 -38.09
N LYS A 265 -3.13 0.74 -38.61
CA LYS A 265 -2.57 -0.61 -38.48
C LYS A 265 -1.40 -0.76 -39.46
N LEU A 266 -0.18 -0.94 -38.94
CA LEU A 266 1.00 -1.16 -39.75
C LEU A 266 1.19 -2.64 -40.10
N ASP A 267 0.92 -3.51 -39.10
CA ASP A 267 0.90 -4.96 -39.22
C ASP A 267 -0.05 -5.55 -38.14
N GLU A 268 -0.07 -6.88 -37.98
CA GLU A 268 -0.97 -7.55 -37.02
C GLU A 268 -0.75 -7.12 -35.56
N ASN A 269 0.48 -6.73 -35.20
CA ASN A 269 0.92 -6.48 -33.83
C ASN A 269 1.39 -5.04 -33.59
N ASN A 270 1.47 -4.21 -34.62
CA ASN A 270 1.97 -2.84 -34.54
C ASN A 270 1.01 -1.83 -35.16
N ILE A 271 0.83 -0.72 -34.46
CA ILE A 271 0.06 0.44 -34.90
C ILE A 271 0.91 1.71 -34.86
N GLN A 272 0.47 2.69 -35.65
CA GLN A 272 0.90 4.08 -35.57
C GLN A 272 -0.30 4.93 -35.18
N LEU A 273 -0.07 5.91 -34.29
CA LEU A 273 -1.08 6.89 -33.91
C LEU A 273 -0.76 8.19 -34.65
N ASN A 274 -1.71 8.70 -35.43
CA ASN A 274 -1.61 10.02 -36.05
C ASN A 274 -2.58 10.95 -35.34
N ILE A 275 -2.05 12.02 -34.72
CA ILE A 275 -2.81 12.99 -33.96
C ILE A 275 -2.65 14.34 -34.63
N LYS A 276 -3.75 14.86 -35.18
CA LYS A 276 -3.80 16.19 -35.77
C LYS A 276 -4.33 17.17 -34.75
N VAL A 277 -3.53 18.20 -34.47
CA VAL A 277 -3.86 19.27 -33.52
C VAL A 277 -4.01 20.61 -34.22
N GLU A 278 -4.79 21.48 -33.64
CA GLU A 278 -4.86 22.90 -33.91
C GLU A 278 -4.49 23.63 -32.64
N GLU A 279 -3.42 24.42 -32.67
CA GLU A 279 -2.84 25.00 -31.45
C GLU A 279 -3.56 26.28 -31.00
N GLY A 280 -4.12 27.05 -31.93
CA GLY A 280 -4.73 28.34 -31.65
C GLY A 280 -3.72 29.40 -31.27
N ASN A 281 -4.20 30.53 -30.72
CA ASN A 281 -3.37 31.62 -30.27
C ASN A 281 -2.80 31.38 -28.88
N LYS A 282 -1.67 32.04 -28.57
CA LYS A 282 -1.07 32.03 -27.24
C LYS A 282 -1.65 33.18 -26.44
N TYR A 283 -2.20 32.87 -25.27
CA TYR A 283 -2.83 33.82 -24.35
C TYR A 283 -2.01 34.10 -23.10
N TYR A 284 -2.34 35.22 -22.47
CA TYR A 284 -1.78 35.68 -21.19
C TYR A 284 -2.91 35.99 -20.22
N PHE A 285 -2.65 35.89 -18.91
CA PHE A 285 -3.60 36.29 -17.89
C PHE A 285 -3.73 37.80 -17.85
N GLY A 286 -4.95 38.30 -17.94
CA GLY A 286 -5.33 39.69 -17.70
C GLY A 286 -5.62 39.98 -16.23
N ASP A 287 -6.68 40.74 -16.01
CA ASP A 287 -7.18 41.02 -14.65
C ASP A 287 -7.95 39.78 -14.14
N ILE A 288 -7.81 39.52 -12.86
CA ILE A 288 -8.49 38.43 -12.15
C ILE A 288 -9.19 39.06 -10.96
N ASP A 289 -10.49 39.24 -11.08
CA ASP A 289 -11.33 39.84 -10.06
C ASP A 289 -12.08 38.74 -9.27
N PHE A 290 -12.36 39.01 -8.00
CA PHE A 290 -13.13 38.12 -7.15
C PHE A 290 -14.47 38.76 -6.83
N VAL A 291 -15.54 37.97 -6.92
CA VAL A 291 -16.91 38.41 -6.68
C VAL A 291 -17.62 37.43 -5.76
N GLY A 292 -18.28 37.99 -4.71
CA GLY A 292 -19.03 37.21 -3.73
C GLY A 292 -18.19 36.70 -2.55
N ASN A 293 -16.93 37.12 -2.42
CA ASN A 293 -16.03 36.80 -1.31
C ASN A 293 -16.21 37.82 -0.16
N THR A 294 -16.92 37.41 0.87
CA THR A 294 -17.12 38.22 2.09
C THR A 294 -16.20 37.80 3.23
N VAL A 295 -15.76 36.57 3.23
CA VAL A 295 -14.92 35.91 4.27
C VAL A 295 -13.45 36.23 4.07
N TYR A 296 -12.97 36.21 2.85
CA TYR A 296 -11.58 36.48 2.50
C TYR A 296 -11.47 37.68 1.58
N THR A 297 -10.46 38.51 1.79
CA THR A 297 -10.16 39.67 0.93
C THR A 297 -9.56 39.20 -0.40
N ASP A 298 -9.73 40.00 -1.45
CA ASP A 298 -9.12 39.76 -2.78
C ASP A 298 -7.61 39.55 -2.69
N ARG A 299 -6.95 40.29 -1.78
CA ARG A 299 -5.52 40.15 -1.53
C ARG A 299 -5.14 38.75 -1.03
N GLN A 300 -5.92 38.19 -0.08
CA GLN A 300 -5.68 36.85 0.46
C GLN A 300 -5.93 35.79 -0.61
N LEU A 301 -7.03 35.91 -1.35
CA LEU A 301 -7.38 34.98 -2.43
C LEU A 301 -6.34 35.04 -3.58
N SER A 302 -5.89 36.23 -3.96
CA SER A 302 -4.83 36.40 -4.95
C SER A 302 -3.50 35.78 -4.52
N GLN A 303 -3.16 35.83 -3.22
CA GLN A 303 -1.96 35.18 -2.69
C GLN A 303 -2.04 33.64 -2.82
N VAL A 304 -3.18 33.05 -2.51
CA VAL A 304 -3.41 31.60 -2.65
C VAL A 304 -3.43 31.21 -4.12
N LEU A 305 -4.13 31.99 -4.96
CA LEU A 305 -4.19 31.73 -6.41
C LEU A 305 -2.79 31.81 -7.05
N GLY A 306 -1.97 32.79 -6.61
CA GLY A 306 -0.57 32.90 -7.02
C GLY A 306 -0.35 33.18 -8.51
N ILE A 307 -1.38 33.65 -9.25
CA ILE A 307 -1.34 33.99 -10.68
C ILE A 307 -1.20 35.48 -10.82
N LYS A 308 -0.25 35.94 -11.64
CA LYS A 308 0.02 37.38 -11.88
C LYS A 308 -0.51 37.81 -13.24
N LYS A 309 -1.02 39.04 -13.32
CA LYS A 309 -1.34 39.69 -14.59
C LYS A 309 -0.12 39.73 -15.53
N GLY A 310 -0.33 39.42 -16.79
CA GLY A 310 0.70 39.33 -17.82
C GLY A 310 1.48 38.01 -17.82
N ALA A 311 1.24 37.10 -16.87
CA ALA A 311 1.81 35.76 -16.95
C ALA A 311 1.20 34.97 -18.11
N THR A 312 1.98 34.06 -18.70
CA THR A 312 1.45 33.16 -19.73
C THR A 312 0.25 32.39 -19.18
N TYR A 313 -0.85 32.36 -19.91
CA TYR A 313 -2.04 31.62 -19.54
C TYR A 313 -1.69 30.16 -19.25
N ASN A 314 -2.18 29.65 -18.15
CA ASN A 314 -2.04 28.26 -17.76
C ASN A 314 -3.35 27.79 -17.12
N GLY A 315 -4.23 27.21 -17.96
CA GLY A 315 -5.55 26.75 -17.51
C GLY A 315 -5.49 25.57 -16.54
N VAL A 316 -4.42 24.76 -16.57
CA VAL A 316 -4.20 23.68 -15.62
C VAL A 316 -3.86 24.24 -14.25
N LEU A 317 -2.93 25.21 -14.19
CA LEU A 317 -2.56 25.89 -12.95
C LEU A 317 -3.76 26.62 -12.34
N LEU A 318 -4.57 27.30 -13.15
CA LEU A 318 -5.78 27.98 -12.65
C LEU A 318 -6.73 27.00 -11.98
N ARG A 319 -7.02 25.83 -12.62
CA ARG A 319 -7.85 24.80 -12.04
C ARG A 319 -7.26 24.23 -10.75
N GLU A 320 -5.95 23.92 -10.74
CA GLU A 320 -5.25 23.42 -9.54
C GLU A 320 -5.24 24.45 -8.40
N ARG A 321 -5.15 25.75 -8.68
CA ARG A 321 -5.18 26.79 -7.66
C ARG A 321 -6.58 27.09 -7.14
N ILE A 322 -7.60 26.77 -7.90
CA ILE A 322 -8.99 26.84 -7.44
C ILE A 322 -9.35 25.57 -6.66
N ALA A 323 -9.08 24.37 -7.20
CA ALA A 323 -9.37 23.09 -6.56
C ALA A 323 -8.45 22.00 -7.11
N ASP A 324 -7.43 21.61 -6.37
CA ASP A 324 -6.50 20.52 -6.73
C ASP A 324 -6.96 19.19 -6.15
N ASN A 325 -7.73 18.42 -6.92
CA ASN A 325 -8.18 17.09 -6.54
C ASN A 325 -7.08 16.01 -6.63
N SER A 326 -5.87 16.37 -7.08
CA SER A 326 -4.76 15.42 -7.19
C SER A 326 -4.03 15.20 -5.87
N LYS A 327 -4.16 16.12 -4.92
CA LYS A 327 -3.57 16.08 -3.59
C LYS A 327 -4.64 15.95 -2.52
N PRO A 328 -4.37 15.24 -1.43
CA PRO A 328 -5.31 15.15 -0.30
C PRO A 328 -5.52 16.50 0.41
N ASP A 329 -4.44 17.25 0.60
CA ASP A 329 -4.41 18.52 1.33
C ASP A 329 -3.69 19.59 0.46
N PRO A 330 -4.36 20.13 -0.56
CA PRO A 330 -3.78 21.13 -1.44
C PRO A 330 -3.91 22.52 -0.86
N ASP A 331 -2.96 23.37 -1.23
CA ASP A 331 -2.98 24.80 -0.95
C ASP A 331 -3.71 25.53 -2.10
N ASP A 332 -5.06 25.47 -2.10
CA ASP A 332 -5.94 26.06 -3.10
C ASP A 332 -7.10 26.84 -2.47
N VAL A 333 -7.81 27.61 -3.29
CA VAL A 333 -8.89 28.49 -2.82
C VAL A 333 -10.05 27.68 -2.21
N THR A 334 -10.44 26.56 -2.80
CA THR A 334 -11.51 25.71 -2.28
C THR A 334 -11.14 25.10 -0.93
N SER A 335 -9.90 24.62 -0.77
CA SER A 335 -9.41 24.09 0.50
C SER A 335 -9.31 25.16 1.57
N LEU A 336 -8.94 26.41 1.21
CA LEU A 336 -8.95 27.53 2.14
C LEU A 336 -10.34 27.76 2.76
N TYR A 337 -11.39 27.74 1.95
CA TYR A 337 -12.78 27.86 2.41
C TYR A 337 -13.21 26.64 3.24
N GLN A 338 -12.92 25.43 2.75
CA GLN A 338 -13.29 24.18 3.42
C GLN A 338 -12.56 23.98 4.75
N ASN A 339 -11.35 24.47 4.90
CA ASN A 339 -10.60 24.46 6.16
C ASN A 339 -11.13 25.46 7.18
N ASN A 340 -11.99 26.39 6.75
CA ASN A 340 -12.62 27.39 7.60
C ASN A 340 -14.16 27.21 7.70
N GLY A 341 -14.67 26.03 7.45
CA GLY A 341 -16.09 25.69 7.68
C GLY A 341 -17.01 25.85 6.49
N TYR A 342 -16.54 26.35 5.36
CA TYR A 342 -17.38 26.60 4.19
C TYR A 342 -17.42 25.40 3.24
N LEU A 343 -17.99 24.30 3.72
CA LEU A 343 -18.08 23.05 2.94
C LEU A 343 -18.85 23.23 1.62
N PHE A 344 -19.93 24.02 1.65
CA PHE A 344 -20.82 24.23 0.51
C PHE A 344 -20.36 25.38 -0.42
N SER A 345 -19.14 25.90 -0.20
CA SER A 345 -18.60 26.93 -1.07
C SER A 345 -18.42 26.43 -2.50
N THR A 346 -18.79 27.28 -3.45
CA THR A 346 -18.60 27.02 -4.88
C THR A 346 -17.77 28.14 -5.48
N ILE A 347 -16.67 27.79 -6.16
CA ILE A 347 -15.72 28.74 -6.73
C ILE A 347 -15.63 28.46 -8.23
N ASN A 348 -16.11 29.40 -9.03
CA ASN A 348 -16.21 29.29 -10.49
C ASN A 348 -15.38 30.36 -11.17
N PRO A 349 -14.29 30.01 -11.91
CA PRO A 349 -13.59 30.96 -12.77
C PRO A 349 -14.40 31.18 -14.06
N VAL A 350 -14.79 32.40 -14.32
CA VAL A 350 -15.52 32.82 -15.53
C VAL A 350 -14.62 33.71 -16.36
N GLU A 351 -14.44 33.36 -17.62
CA GLU A 351 -13.76 34.22 -18.59
C GLU A 351 -14.71 35.37 -18.98
N ILE A 352 -14.33 36.62 -18.67
CA ILE A 352 -15.16 37.80 -19.00
C ILE A 352 -14.87 38.27 -20.42
N SER A 353 -13.60 38.30 -20.78
CA SER A 353 -13.15 38.74 -22.09
C SER A 353 -11.85 38.06 -22.51
N ALA A 354 -11.71 37.83 -23.80
CA ALA A 354 -10.47 37.37 -24.43
C ALA A 354 -10.19 38.30 -25.62
N ALA A 355 -9.34 39.29 -25.45
CA ALA A 355 -8.99 40.26 -26.43
C ALA A 355 -7.49 40.59 -26.39
N ASN A 356 -6.87 40.81 -27.54
CA ASN A 356 -5.45 41.12 -27.68
C ASN A 356 -4.55 40.12 -26.96
N ASP A 357 -4.82 38.81 -27.17
CA ASP A 357 -4.13 37.68 -26.54
C ASP A 357 -4.15 37.68 -25.00
N THR A 358 -5.06 38.46 -24.39
CA THR A 358 -5.21 38.54 -22.94
C THR A 358 -6.59 38.09 -22.51
N ILE A 359 -6.65 37.24 -21.48
CA ILE A 359 -7.89 36.70 -20.93
C ILE A 359 -8.10 37.28 -19.52
N ASN A 360 -9.22 38.00 -19.34
CA ASN A 360 -9.66 38.48 -18.04
C ASN A 360 -10.62 37.47 -17.39
N PHE A 361 -10.46 37.28 -16.09
CA PHE A 361 -11.26 36.35 -15.33
C PHE A 361 -12.02 37.03 -14.20
N GLU A 362 -13.22 36.56 -13.94
CA GLU A 362 -13.97 36.83 -12.73
C GLU A 362 -14.16 35.51 -11.98
N ILE A 363 -13.60 35.42 -10.79
CA ILE A 363 -13.76 34.27 -9.93
C ILE A 363 -14.99 34.48 -9.06
N ARG A 364 -16.10 33.83 -9.45
CA ARG A 364 -17.38 33.93 -8.76
C ARG A 364 -17.40 32.94 -7.61
N ILE A 365 -17.60 33.47 -6.41
CA ILE A 365 -17.58 32.71 -5.18
C ILE A 365 -18.98 32.77 -4.56
N ILE A 366 -19.53 31.58 -4.28
CA ILE A 366 -20.71 31.42 -3.44
C ILE A 366 -20.22 30.74 -2.19
N GLU A 367 -20.11 31.47 -1.10
CA GLU A 367 -19.48 30.99 0.15
C GLU A 367 -20.37 29.97 0.87
N GLY A 368 -21.68 30.17 0.85
CA GLY A 368 -22.65 29.39 1.64
C GLY A 368 -22.60 29.72 3.12
N LYS A 369 -23.23 28.90 3.94
CA LYS A 369 -23.19 29.00 5.40
C LYS A 369 -21.98 28.26 5.98
N GLU A 370 -21.48 28.76 7.12
CA GLU A 370 -20.56 27.98 7.95
C GLU A 370 -21.20 26.65 8.33
N THR A 371 -20.43 25.59 8.18
CA THR A 371 -20.89 24.22 8.38
C THR A 371 -20.29 23.66 9.65
N PHE A 372 -21.13 23.02 10.47
CA PHE A 372 -20.75 22.35 11.71
C PHE A 372 -21.04 20.86 11.62
N LEU A 373 -20.24 20.07 12.31
CA LEU A 373 -20.45 18.63 12.46
C LEU A 373 -21.57 18.41 13.48
N ASP A 374 -22.70 17.83 13.07
CA ASP A 374 -23.80 17.51 13.99
C ASP A 374 -23.52 16.18 14.68
N HIS A 375 -23.38 15.11 13.92
CA HIS A 375 -23.04 13.80 14.44
C HIS A 375 -21.73 13.30 13.83
N VAL A 376 -20.94 12.61 14.66
CA VAL A 376 -19.75 11.89 14.22
C VAL A 376 -19.88 10.43 14.65
N THR A 377 -19.96 9.53 13.68
CA THR A 377 -20.13 8.09 13.90
C THR A 377 -18.92 7.32 13.41
N VAL A 378 -18.74 6.12 13.93
CA VAL A 378 -17.65 5.21 13.57
C VAL A 378 -18.22 3.82 13.35
N ASN A 379 -17.81 3.17 12.25
CA ASN A 379 -18.25 1.83 11.87
C ASN A 379 -17.06 0.97 11.44
N GLY A 380 -17.17 -0.37 11.64
CA GLY A 380 -16.17 -1.34 11.19
C GLY A 380 -15.01 -1.56 12.18
N ASN A 381 -15.21 -1.21 13.46
CA ASN A 381 -14.24 -1.40 14.55
C ASN A 381 -14.65 -2.53 15.49
N ASP A 382 -14.86 -3.74 14.96
CA ASP A 382 -15.36 -4.91 15.71
C ASP A 382 -14.48 -5.36 16.89
N LYS A 383 -13.20 -5.00 16.88
CA LYS A 383 -12.19 -5.40 17.89
C LYS A 383 -11.66 -4.21 18.68
N THR A 384 -11.88 -3.00 18.22
CA THR A 384 -11.34 -1.77 18.78
C THR A 384 -12.46 -0.98 19.44
N ASN A 385 -12.27 -0.57 20.68
CA ASN A 385 -13.25 0.25 21.40
C ASN A 385 -13.36 1.66 20.79
N ASP A 386 -14.56 2.21 20.75
CA ASP A 386 -14.85 3.52 20.16
C ASP A 386 -13.97 4.64 20.73
N HIS A 387 -13.71 4.63 22.05
CA HIS A 387 -12.90 5.66 22.70
C HIS A 387 -11.46 5.72 22.13
N VAL A 388 -10.92 4.60 21.64
CA VAL A 388 -9.60 4.55 21.00
C VAL A 388 -9.58 5.31 19.67
N ILE A 389 -10.69 5.27 18.94
CA ILE A 389 -10.84 5.96 17.67
C ILE A 389 -11.15 7.44 17.92
N PHE A 390 -12.18 7.72 18.72
CA PHE A 390 -12.60 9.09 19.01
C PHE A 390 -11.49 9.97 19.63
N ARG A 391 -10.56 9.38 20.40
CA ARG A 391 -9.42 10.15 20.93
C ARG A 391 -8.40 10.58 19.86
N GLU A 392 -8.33 9.87 18.74
CA GLU A 392 -7.45 10.19 17.63
C GLU A 392 -8.13 11.07 16.57
N LEU A 393 -9.48 11.13 16.56
CA LEU A 393 -10.21 12.02 15.66
C LEU A 393 -10.04 13.49 16.05
N ARG A 394 -9.74 14.31 15.04
CA ARG A 394 -9.77 15.78 15.14
C ARG A 394 -11.15 16.36 14.92
N THR A 395 -12.08 15.54 14.42
CA THR A 395 -13.47 15.89 14.13
C THR A 395 -14.36 15.48 15.29
N ARG A 396 -15.10 16.44 15.87
CA ARG A 396 -16.01 16.19 17.02
C ARG A 396 -17.36 16.87 16.77
N PRO A 397 -18.46 16.31 17.31
CA PRO A 397 -19.75 16.96 17.24
C PRO A 397 -19.71 18.41 17.75
N GLY A 398 -20.40 19.31 17.09
CA GLY A 398 -20.44 20.73 17.39
C GLY A 398 -19.23 21.55 16.92
N GLN A 399 -18.19 20.91 16.37
CA GLN A 399 -17.05 21.63 15.78
C GLN A 399 -17.36 22.11 14.37
N LYS A 400 -16.74 23.23 13.99
CA LYS A 400 -16.74 23.70 12.61
C LYS A 400 -16.12 22.66 11.69
N TYR A 401 -16.72 22.43 10.53
CA TYR A 401 -16.15 21.57 9.50
C TYR A 401 -14.75 22.07 9.11
N ASN A 402 -13.81 21.16 9.02
CA ASN A 402 -12.44 21.46 8.61
C ASN A 402 -11.86 20.27 7.82
N LYS A 403 -11.58 20.49 6.54
CA LYS A 403 -11.05 19.45 5.65
C LYS A 403 -9.68 18.95 6.10
N SER A 404 -8.80 19.83 6.57
CA SER A 404 -7.45 19.43 7.01
C SER A 404 -7.51 18.59 8.28
N ASP A 405 -8.48 18.81 9.18
CA ASP A 405 -8.71 17.98 10.36
C ASP A 405 -9.19 16.57 10.00
N ILE A 406 -10.03 16.46 8.96
CA ILE A 406 -10.46 15.16 8.42
C ILE A 406 -9.24 14.42 7.87
N ILE A 407 -8.44 15.05 7.02
CA ILE A 407 -7.24 14.45 6.44
C ILE A 407 -6.23 14.07 7.53
N ARG A 408 -6.11 14.91 8.56
CA ARG A 408 -5.27 14.63 9.71
C ARG A 408 -5.76 13.40 10.47
N SER A 409 -7.07 13.29 10.70
CA SER A 409 -7.69 12.12 11.36
C SER A 409 -7.46 10.83 10.59
N ILE A 410 -7.57 10.85 9.24
CA ILE A 410 -7.23 9.70 8.39
C ILE A 410 -5.78 9.26 8.64
N ARG A 411 -4.86 10.21 8.69
CA ARG A 411 -3.44 9.94 8.92
C ARG A 411 -3.18 9.36 10.32
N GLU A 412 -3.78 9.94 11.35
CA GLU A 412 -3.63 9.49 12.73
C GLU A 412 -4.19 8.08 12.92
N LEU A 413 -5.39 7.80 12.43
CA LEU A 413 -5.98 6.46 12.44
C LEU A 413 -5.13 5.44 11.65
N GLY A 414 -4.61 5.83 10.49
CA GLY A 414 -3.73 4.97 9.67
C GLY A 414 -2.39 4.65 10.34
N GLN A 415 -1.88 5.53 11.21
CA GLN A 415 -0.66 5.33 11.96
C GLN A 415 -0.81 4.37 13.16
N LEU A 416 -2.03 4.11 13.63
CA LEU A 416 -2.28 3.16 14.70
C LEU A 416 -1.83 1.73 14.36
N GLY A 417 -1.85 1.37 13.08
CA GLY A 417 -1.32 0.11 12.57
C GLY A 417 -2.27 -1.09 12.69
N PHE A 418 -3.47 -0.89 13.18
CA PHE A 418 -4.53 -1.90 13.23
C PHE A 418 -5.77 -1.56 12.38
N PHE A 419 -5.68 -0.50 11.58
CA PHE A 419 -6.61 -0.18 10.49
C PHE A 419 -5.89 -0.19 9.14
N ASP A 420 -6.61 -0.56 8.08
CA ASP A 420 -6.13 -0.46 6.70
C ASP A 420 -6.20 1.01 6.24
N ALA A 421 -5.06 1.68 6.21
CA ALA A 421 -4.96 3.09 5.90
C ALA A 421 -5.51 3.49 4.51
N GLU A 422 -5.59 2.54 3.55
CA GLU A 422 -6.16 2.80 2.22
C GLU A 422 -7.70 2.69 2.20
N GLN A 423 -8.29 2.11 3.24
CA GLN A 423 -9.73 1.89 3.39
C GLN A 423 -10.39 2.75 4.47
N ILE A 424 -9.65 3.66 5.11
CA ILE A 424 -10.26 4.65 6.02
C ILE A 424 -10.98 5.69 5.17
N LYS A 425 -12.32 5.72 5.27
CA LYS A 425 -13.17 6.63 4.49
C LYS A 425 -14.08 7.41 5.40
N PRO A 426 -13.94 8.75 5.44
CA PRO A 426 -14.94 9.64 6.02
C PRO A 426 -16.03 9.91 4.96
N ASP A 427 -17.26 9.57 5.27
CA ASP A 427 -18.42 9.85 4.43
C ASP A 427 -19.22 11.00 5.05
N VAL A 428 -19.51 12.03 4.25
CA VAL A 428 -20.36 13.15 4.65
C VAL A 428 -21.81 12.79 4.37
N LEU A 429 -22.61 12.70 5.42
CA LEU A 429 -24.01 12.33 5.35
C LEU A 429 -24.89 13.50 5.82
N ASN A 430 -26.20 13.41 5.51
CA ASN A 430 -27.24 14.35 5.96
C ASN A 430 -26.85 15.84 5.78
N ALA A 431 -26.14 16.14 4.67
CA ALA A 431 -25.66 17.48 4.39
C ALA A 431 -26.84 18.46 4.20
N ASN A 432 -26.96 19.46 5.08
CA ASN A 432 -28.00 20.49 5.04
C ASN A 432 -27.39 21.89 4.82
N PRO A 433 -27.30 22.37 3.57
CA PRO A 433 -26.75 23.70 3.28
C PRO A 433 -27.55 24.85 3.91
N ASN A 434 -28.86 24.66 4.16
CA ASN A 434 -29.72 25.70 4.72
C ASN A 434 -29.50 25.90 6.22
N GLU A 435 -29.17 24.86 6.95
CA GLU A 435 -28.87 24.91 8.38
C GLU A 435 -27.38 25.05 8.65
N GLY A 436 -26.53 24.64 7.71
CA GLY A 436 -25.08 24.60 7.86
C GLY A 436 -24.65 23.42 8.75
N THR A 437 -25.26 22.26 8.56
CA THR A 437 -24.94 21.05 9.34
C THR A 437 -24.61 19.87 8.45
N VAL A 438 -23.74 18.98 8.94
CA VAL A 438 -23.40 17.70 8.28
C VAL A 438 -23.11 16.65 9.35
N ASP A 439 -23.41 15.40 9.03
CA ASP A 439 -22.95 14.25 9.77
C ASP A 439 -21.68 13.69 9.11
N LEU A 440 -20.78 13.17 9.93
CA LEU A 440 -19.54 12.55 9.45
C LEU A 440 -19.49 11.11 9.94
N ASP A 441 -19.53 10.17 8.99
CA ASP A 441 -19.42 8.74 9.29
C ASP A 441 -18.03 8.21 8.91
N TRP A 442 -17.32 7.64 9.87
CA TRP A 442 -16.01 7.05 9.68
C TRP A 442 -16.13 5.55 9.44
N SER A 443 -16.05 5.14 8.18
CA SER A 443 -15.97 3.74 7.79
C SER A 443 -14.54 3.24 7.90
N LEU A 444 -14.30 2.28 8.80
CA LEU A 444 -12.98 1.70 9.08
C LEU A 444 -12.94 0.23 8.67
N VAL A 445 -11.77 -0.25 8.31
CA VAL A 445 -11.52 -1.68 8.09
C VAL A 445 -10.35 -2.11 8.96
N GLU A 446 -10.61 -2.99 9.92
CA GLU A 446 -9.55 -3.51 10.77
C GLU A 446 -8.62 -4.44 10.02
N SER A 447 -7.33 -4.21 10.17
CA SER A 447 -6.26 -5.08 9.69
C SER A 447 -5.72 -5.96 10.82
N GLY A 448 -4.93 -6.99 10.48
CA GLY A 448 -4.30 -7.83 11.50
C GLY A 448 -3.33 -7.01 12.36
N SER A 449 -3.65 -6.86 13.64
CA SER A 449 -2.86 -6.11 14.61
C SER A 449 -1.85 -6.97 15.39
N SER A 450 -1.93 -8.29 15.23
CA SER A 450 -1.05 -9.25 15.90
C SER A 450 0.00 -9.78 14.93
N GLN A 451 1.24 -9.79 15.37
CA GLN A 451 2.37 -10.30 14.59
C GLN A 451 3.08 -11.39 15.38
N ILE A 452 3.35 -12.50 14.71
CA ILE A 452 4.15 -13.60 15.23
C ILE A 452 5.43 -13.66 14.41
N GLU A 453 6.56 -13.45 15.07
CA GLU A 453 7.90 -13.61 14.50
C GLU A 453 8.41 -14.99 14.90
N LEU A 454 8.55 -15.89 13.94
CA LEU A 454 9.20 -17.17 14.15
C LEU A 454 10.38 -17.28 13.19
N GLN A 455 11.58 -17.24 13.75
CA GLN A 455 12.81 -17.32 12.98
C GLN A 455 13.67 -18.48 13.47
N GLY A 456 14.24 -19.19 12.53
CA GLY A 456 15.24 -20.21 12.81
C GLY A 456 16.41 -20.06 11.84
N GLY A 457 17.62 -20.15 12.35
CA GLY A 457 18.83 -20.04 11.54
C GLY A 457 19.97 -20.86 12.15
N TYR A 458 21.03 -21.03 11.34
CA TYR A 458 22.26 -21.64 11.81
C TYR A 458 23.38 -20.62 11.68
N GLY A 459 24.01 -20.29 12.83
CA GLY A 459 25.10 -19.30 12.86
C GLY A 459 25.79 -19.34 14.21
N GLY A 460 27.00 -18.76 14.30
CA GLY A 460 27.79 -18.81 15.53
C GLY A 460 28.05 -20.21 16.05
N GLY A 461 28.03 -21.22 15.14
CA GLY A 461 28.27 -22.62 15.42
C GLY A 461 27.08 -23.38 16.03
N GLY A 462 25.85 -22.83 15.96
CA GLY A 462 24.65 -23.50 16.49
C GLY A 462 23.35 -23.03 15.84
N PHE A 463 22.26 -23.68 16.22
CA PHE A 463 20.92 -23.25 15.85
C PHE A 463 20.50 -22.04 16.72
N ILE A 464 19.92 -21.03 16.07
CA ILE A 464 19.35 -19.84 16.71
C ILE A 464 17.84 -19.87 16.45
N GLY A 465 17.04 -19.79 17.51
CA GLY A 465 15.60 -19.65 17.42
C GLY A 465 15.15 -18.31 17.99
N THR A 466 14.22 -17.65 17.32
CA THR A 466 13.55 -16.43 17.80
C THR A 466 12.05 -16.65 17.74
N LEU A 467 11.36 -16.37 18.83
CA LEU A 467 9.91 -16.23 18.92
C LEU A 467 9.60 -14.80 19.36
N GLY A 468 8.94 -14.06 18.49
CA GLY A 468 8.40 -12.73 18.78
C GLY A 468 6.88 -12.75 18.72
N LEU A 469 6.23 -12.18 19.71
CA LEU A 469 4.79 -11.96 19.74
C LEU A 469 4.55 -10.45 19.93
N SER A 470 3.81 -9.83 19.02
CA SER A 470 3.49 -8.39 19.11
C SER A 470 2.01 -8.17 18.85
N PHE A 471 1.36 -7.46 19.73
CA PHE A 471 -0.07 -7.16 19.71
C PHE A 471 -0.26 -5.66 19.80
N SER A 472 -0.77 -5.02 18.72
CA SER A 472 -0.86 -3.55 18.61
C SER A 472 -2.18 -2.96 19.12
N ASN A 473 -3.15 -3.79 19.44
CA ASN A 473 -4.45 -3.35 20.00
C ASN A 473 -4.78 -4.09 21.29
N PHE A 474 -3.76 -4.25 22.16
CA PHE A 474 -3.90 -4.95 23.43
C PHE A 474 -4.74 -4.14 24.43
N SER A 475 -5.36 -4.84 25.37
CA SER A 475 -6.11 -4.25 26.48
C SER A 475 -5.77 -4.92 27.81
N VAL A 476 -5.10 -4.21 28.68
CA VAL A 476 -4.85 -4.68 30.08
C VAL A 476 -6.15 -4.78 30.85
N GLN A 477 -7.12 -3.88 30.61
CA GLN A 477 -8.40 -3.87 31.33
C GLN A 477 -9.28 -5.10 31.00
N ASN A 478 -9.07 -5.66 29.82
CA ASN A 478 -9.79 -6.83 29.33
C ASN A 478 -9.09 -8.17 29.64
N LEU A 479 -7.99 -8.15 30.41
CA LEU A 479 -7.17 -9.35 30.71
C LEU A 479 -8.01 -10.47 31.38
N PHE A 480 -9.05 -10.13 32.14
CA PHE A 480 -9.89 -11.09 32.84
C PHE A 480 -11.28 -11.24 32.19
N LYS A 481 -11.51 -10.69 30.98
CA LYS A 481 -12.78 -10.77 30.24
C LYS A 481 -12.60 -11.71 29.04
N GLY A 482 -13.14 -12.94 29.13
CA GLY A 482 -12.98 -13.95 28.07
C GLY A 482 -13.51 -13.53 26.69
N GLU A 483 -14.60 -12.75 26.65
CA GLU A 483 -15.20 -12.25 25.40
C GLU A 483 -14.31 -11.31 24.60
N ALA A 484 -13.36 -10.66 25.27
CA ALA A 484 -12.42 -9.73 24.64
C ALA A 484 -11.18 -10.41 23.99
N TYR A 485 -11.07 -11.74 24.10
CA TYR A 485 -9.94 -12.50 23.53
C TYR A 485 -10.14 -12.79 22.05
N LYS A 486 -9.46 -12.04 21.15
CA LYS A 486 -9.55 -12.14 19.68
C LYS A 486 -8.18 -12.07 18.96
N PRO A 487 -7.16 -12.92 19.19
CA PRO A 487 -6.94 -14.05 20.12
C PRO A 487 -6.41 -13.65 21.52
N VAL A 488 -6.01 -12.42 21.73
CA VAL A 488 -5.57 -11.86 23.02
C VAL A 488 -6.59 -10.83 23.48
N PRO A 489 -6.58 -10.38 24.75
CA PRO A 489 -7.48 -9.30 25.17
C PRO A 489 -7.15 -8.03 24.39
N MET A 490 -8.10 -7.57 23.58
CA MET A 490 -7.96 -6.47 22.64
C MET A 490 -8.97 -5.34 22.92
N GLY A 491 -8.70 -4.18 22.34
CA GLY A 491 -9.65 -3.09 22.24
C GLY A 491 -9.16 -1.71 22.67
N ASP A 492 -8.07 -1.58 23.48
CA ASP A 492 -7.64 -0.30 24.06
C ASP A 492 -6.51 0.39 23.29
N GLY A 493 -6.03 -0.22 22.20
CA GLY A 493 -4.97 0.36 21.39
C GLY A 493 -3.58 0.32 22.04
N GLN A 494 -3.42 -0.45 23.13
CA GLN A 494 -2.13 -0.67 23.79
C GLN A 494 -1.26 -1.59 22.94
N THR A 495 0.05 -1.49 23.08
CA THR A 495 0.99 -2.42 22.46
C THR A 495 1.63 -3.30 23.53
N PHE A 496 1.55 -4.60 23.35
CA PHE A 496 2.27 -5.57 24.13
C PHE A 496 3.13 -6.43 23.23
N ALA A 497 4.44 -6.51 23.49
CA ALA A 497 5.35 -7.32 22.73
C ALA A 497 6.26 -8.14 23.65
N LEU A 498 6.39 -9.42 23.31
CA LEU A 498 7.29 -10.38 23.95
C LEU A 498 8.23 -10.93 22.89
N ARG A 499 9.54 -10.88 23.15
CA ARG A 499 10.54 -11.49 22.28
C ARG A 499 11.45 -12.41 23.07
N LEU A 500 11.56 -13.63 22.59
CA LEU A 500 12.42 -14.68 23.14
C LEU A 500 13.36 -15.11 22.02
N GLN A 501 14.67 -14.98 22.25
CA GLN A 501 15.66 -15.49 21.32
C GLN A 501 16.63 -16.38 22.09
N ALA A 502 16.93 -17.53 21.55
CA ALA A 502 17.80 -18.48 22.19
C ALA A 502 18.71 -19.19 21.20
N SER A 503 19.94 -19.42 21.64
CA SER A 503 20.91 -20.31 21.01
C SER A 503 21.61 -21.16 22.08
N ARG A 504 22.59 -21.94 21.67
CA ARG A 504 23.46 -22.61 22.65
C ARG A 504 24.29 -21.62 23.45
N THR A 505 24.73 -20.53 22.85
CA THR A 505 25.68 -19.55 23.38
C THR A 505 25.04 -18.32 23.99
N PHE A 506 23.77 -18.03 23.70
CA PHE A 506 23.10 -16.87 24.27
C PHE A 506 21.60 -17.03 24.43
N ARG A 507 20.99 -16.18 25.26
CA ARG A 507 19.54 -16.02 25.45
C ARG A 507 19.18 -14.56 25.60
N VAL A 508 18.11 -14.14 24.94
CA VAL A 508 17.52 -12.79 25.05
C VAL A 508 16.06 -12.90 25.38
N TYR A 509 15.64 -12.20 26.41
CA TYR A 509 14.25 -12.03 26.81
C TYR A 509 13.93 -10.54 26.80
N SER A 510 12.88 -10.14 26.12
CA SER A 510 12.42 -8.77 26.20
C SER A 510 10.90 -8.70 26.23
N LEU A 511 10.39 -7.83 27.10
CA LEU A 511 8.98 -7.49 27.20
C LEU A 511 8.86 -5.99 27.03
N ASN A 512 7.99 -5.57 26.11
CA ASN A 512 7.67 -4.18 25.88
C ASN A 512 6.16 -3.96 26.04
N PHE A 513 5.77 -2.97 26.82
CA PHE A 513 4.40 -2.52 26.98
C PHE A 513 4.32 -1.02 26.69
N SER A 514 3.31 -0.61 25.91
CA SER A 514 3.07 0.79 25.60
C SER A 514 1.59 1.13 25.70
N GLU A 515 1.27 2.15 26.50
CA GLU A 515 -0.05 2.79 26.59
C GLU A 515 0.00 4.14 25.89
N PRO A 516 -0.68 4.33 24.73
CA PRO A 516 -0.58 5.57 23.95
C PRO A 516 -1.25 6.78 24.60
N TRP A 517 -2.21 6.57 25.51
CA TRP A 517 -2.98 7.64 26.17
C TRP A 517 -3.05 7.41 27.67
N LEU A 518 -1.95 7.60 28.36
CA LEU A 518 -1.88 7.43 29.82
C LEU A 518 -2.92 8.29 30.53
N GLY A 519 -3.82 7.65 31.27
CA GLY A 519 -4.95 8.30 31.93
C GLY A 519 -6.09 8.72 30.99
N GLY A 520 -6.09 8.35 29.70
CA GLY A 520 -7.19 8.47 28.76
C GLY A 520 -7.56 9.89 28.27
N LYS A 521 -6.96 10.95 28.86
CA LYS A 521 -7.38 12.34 28.58
C LYS A 521 -6.42 13.11 27.68
N LYS A 522 -5.15 12.74 27.63
CA LYS A 522 -4.11 13.45 26.87
C LYS A 522 -3.24 12.45 26.12
N PRO A 523 -2.74 12.77 24.91
CA PRO A 523 -1.87 11.91 24.12
C PRO A 523 -0.46 11.83 24.72
N VAL A 524 -0.36 11.32 25.95
CA VAL A 524 0.90 11.02 26.64
C VAL A 524 1.10 9.53 26.61
N ARG A 525 2.08 9.08 25.86
CA ARG A 525 2.43 7.66 25.75
C ARG A 525 3.33 7.24 26.92
N PHE A 526 2.93 6.19 27.60
CA PHE A 526 3.77 5.49 28.56
C PHE A 526 4.41 4.28 27.90
N ASN A 527 5.70 4.04 28.18
CA ASN A 527 6.44 2.87 27.70
C ASN A 527 7.15 2.20 28.89
N LEU A 528 7.06 0.88 28.96
CA LEU A 528 7.82 0.03 29.87
C LEU A 528 8.55 -1.02 29.05
N ASN A 529 9.88 -1.07 29.17
CA ASN A 529 10.70 -2.12 28.58
C ASN A 529 11.45 -2.87 29.67
N LEU A 530 11.32 -4.20 29.69
CA LEU A 530 12.08 -5.10 30.52
C LEU A 530 12.89 -6.00 29.61
N SER A 531 14.19 -6.11 29.86
CA SER A 531 15.08 -6.94 29.05
C SER A 531 16.09 -7.72 29.90
N ARG A 532 16.41 -8.93 29.44
CA ARG A 532 17.52 -9.72 29.98
C ARG A 532 18.24 -10.44 28.86
N THR A 533 19.52 -10.15 28.72
CA THR A 533 20.41 -10.82 27.78
C THR A 533 21.41 -11.64 28.60
N GLN A 534 21.68 -12.87 28.18
CA GLN A 534 22.68 -13.75 28.76
C GLN A 534 23.54 -14.32 27.65
N GLN A 535 24.85 -14.23 27.78
CA GLN A 535 25.81 -14.83 26.86
C GLN A 535 26.74 -15.78 27.67
N PHE A 536 26.97 -16.96 27.11
CA PHE A 536 27.79 -18.00 27.73
C PHE A 536 29.11 -18.15 26.98
N ALA A 537 30.17 -18.48 27.71
CA ALA A 537 31.45 -18.80 27.07
C ALA A 537 31.35 -20.08 26.23
N ALA A 538 31.95 -20.03 25.05
CA ALA A 538 31.95 -21.13 24.11
C ALA A 538 33.36 -21.37 23.58
N SER A 539 33.74 -22.64 23.47
CA SER A 539 34.98 -23.08 22.84
C SER A 539 34.67 -24.00 21.67
N PHE A 540 35.43 -23.91 20.59
CA PHE A 540 35.33 -24.78 19.43
C PHE A 540 36.20 -26.02 19.66
N GLY A 541 35.57 -27.17 19.85
CA GLY A 541 36.25 -28.45 19.98
C GLY A 541 36.75 -28.96 18.63
N GLY A 542 37.87 -29.68 18.58
CA GLY A 542 38.58 -30.17 17.38
C GLY A 542 37.82 -31.15 16.46
N ARG A 543 36.54 -31.43 16.67
CA ARG A 543 35.64 -32.19 15.81
C ARG A 543 34.38 -31.39 15.46
N GLY A 544 34.45 -30.08 15.41
CA GLY A 544 33.35 -29.21 14.95
C GLY A 544 32.17 -29.03 15.92
N GLY A 545 32.31 -29.46 17.18
CA GLY A 545 31.30 -29.26 18.23
C GLY A 545 31.60 -28.02 19.09
N ILE A 546 30.57 -27.18 19.33
CA ILE A 546 30.69 -26.09 20.32
C ILE A 546 30.46 -26.68 21.72
N GLN A 547 31.43 -26.47 22.61
CA GLN A 547 31.30 -26.71 24.04
C GLN A 547 30.96 -25.38 24.70
N VAL A 548 29.85 -25.34 25.41
CA VAL A 548 29.38 -24.16 26.13
C VAL A 548 29.55 -24.35 27.63
N ASN A 549 30.27 -23.38 28.26
CA ASN A 549 30.40 -23.35 29.70
C ASN A 549 29.40 -22.33 30.28
N LYS A 550 28.37 -22.82 30.96
CA LYS A 550 27.33 -21.98 31.56
C LYS A 550 27.75 -21.28 32.87
N ASP A 551 28.81 -21.73 33.49
CA ASP A 551 29.39 -21.11 34.70
C ASP A 551 30.18 -19.85 34.32
N GLN A 552 30.57 -19.74 33.07
CA GLN A 552 31.19 -18.57 32.47
C GLN A 552 30.15 -17.80 31.64
N GLN A 553 29.63 -16.73 32.21
CA GLN A 553 28.56 -15.97 31.57
C GLN A 553 28.68 -14.48 31.82
N PHE A 554 28.14 -13.75 30.87
CA PHE A 554 27.86 -12.33 30.91
C PHE A 554 26.37 -12.08 30.78
N SER A 555 25.78 -11.24 31.62
CA SER A 555 24.37 -10.88 31.49
C SER A 555 24.13 -9.38 31.63
N ILE A 556 23.17 -8.88 30.85
CA ILE A 556 22.63 -7.53 30.95
C ILE A 556 21.17 -7.64 31.36
N THR A 557 20.79 -7.06 32.48
CA THR A 557 19.39 -6.94 32.90
C THR A 557 19.00 -5.47 32.87
N GLY A 558 17.96 -5.13 32.16
CA GLY A 558 17.53 -3.74 31.93
C GLY A 558 16.05 -3.51 32.24
N ILE A 559 15.75 -2.35 32.80
CA ILE A 559 14.42 -1.79 32.94
C ILE A 559 14.46 -0.35 32.39
N THR A 560 13.50 0.00 31.51
CA THR A 560 13.37 1.36 31.02
C THR A 560 11.90 1.78 31.14
N VAL A 561 11.69 2.94 31.75
CA VAL A 561 10.37 3.59 31.86
C VAL A 561 10.42 4.91 31.09
N GLY A 562 9.44 5.14 30.22
CA GLY A 562 9.42 6.34 29.38
C GLY A 562 8.04 6.97 29.28
N LEU A 563 8.05 8.27 29.08
CA LEU A 563 6.88 9.08 28.74
C LEU A 563 7.16 9.84 27.44
N ALA A 564 6.21 9.83 26.52
CA ALA A 564 6.32 10.59 25.28
C ALA A 564 5.06 11.41 25.06
N LYS A 565 5.22 12.67 24.65
CA LYS A 565 4.13 13.60 24.42
C LYS A 565 4.25 14.25 23.05
N ARG A 566 3.15 14.25 22.30
CA ARG A 566 3.04 15.05 21.07
C ARG A 566 2.99 16.54 21.44
N VAL A 567 3.73 17.36 20.72
CA VAL A 567 3.76 18.82 20.90
C VAL A 567 3.22 19.50 19.64
N GLN A 568 2.71 20.74 19.79
CA GLN A 568 2.08 21.48 18.69
C GLN A 568 3.03 22.45 17.98
N TRP A 569 4.20 22.70 18.56
CA TRP A 569 5.18 23.62 18.00
C TRP A 569 6.50 22.86 17.76
N PRO A 570 7.18 23.07 16.61
CA PRO A 570 6.89 23.97 15.45
C PRO A 570 5.72 23.49 14.58
N ASP A 571 5.40 22.21 14.60
CA ASP A 571 4.19 21.63 14.02
C ASP A 571 3.70 20.47 14.92
N ASP A 572 2.50 19.93 14.64
CA ASP A 572 1.90 18.90 15.48
C ASP A 572 2.36 17.46 15.16
N PHE A 573 3.44 17.31 14.39
CA PHE A 573 4.09 16.02 14.12
C PHE A 573 5.24 15.72 15.08
N PHE A 574 5.63 16.69 15.91
CA PHE A 574 6.71 16.51 16.86
C PHE A 574 6.26 15.77 18.11
N THR A 575 7.13 14.88 18.58
CA THR A 575 6.98 14.15 19.84
C THR A 575 8.25 14.35 20.68
N ILE A 576 8.08 14.74 21.92
CA ILE A 576 9.16 14.78 22.92
C ILE A 576 9.00 13.57 23.83
N SER A 577 10.07 12.85 24.05
CA SER A 577 10.12 11.68 24.92
C SER A 577 11.17 11.83 26.02
N HIS A 578 10.85 11.36 27.20
CA HIS A 578 11.71 11.26 28.36
C HIS A 578 11.73 9.83 28.85
N SER A 579 12.89 9.25 29.05
CA SER A 579 12.97 7.92 29.62
C SER A 579 14.09 7.82 30.63
N LEU A 580 13.85 7.00 31.64
CA LEU A 580 14.83 6.61 32.65
C LEU A 580 15.08 5.11 32.51
N GLY A 581 16.32 4.76 32.20
CA GLY A 581 16.75 3.38 32.02
C GLY A 581 17.80 2.98 33.09
N TYR A 582 17.63 1.81 33.68
CA TYR A 582 18.62 1.19 34.49
C TYR A 582 19.07 -0.12 33.85
N GLN A 583 20.38 -0.33 33.76
CA GLN A 583 20.99 -1.54 33.22
C GLN A 583 22.06 -2.05 34.19
N LEU A 584 21.96 -3.33 34.53
CA LEU A 584 22.93 -4.08 35.32
C LEU A 584 23.68 -5.04 34.41
N TYR A 585 24.97 -4.86 34.30
CA TYR A 585 25.94 -5.75 33.65
C TYR A 585 26.56 -6.63 34.70
N ASP A 586 26.43 -7.96 34.59
CA ASP A 586 26.92 -8.95 35.55
C ASP A 586 27.84 -9.96 34.86
N PHE A 587 29.10 -9.97 35.24
CA PHE A 587 30.16 -10.82 34.71
C PHE A 587 30.48 -11.94 35.71
N ARG A 588 30.51 -13.18 35.20
CA ARG A 588 30.87 -14.36 36.00
C ARG A 588 31.88 -15.20 35.23
N ASN A 589 33.18 -15.08 35.65
CA ASN A 589 34.27 -15.76 34.99
C ASN A 589 34.30 -15.63 33.47
N TYR A 590 33.83 -14.46 32.95
CA TYR A 590 33.64 -14.26 31.51
C TYR A 590 34.19 -12.90 31.09
N ASN A 591 35.33 -12.91 30.38
CA ASN A 591 35.90 -11.70 29.79
C ASN A 591 35.42 -11.56 28.35
N ILE A 592 34.76 -10.45 28.04
CA ILE A 592 34.25 -10.12 26.70
C ILE A 592 35.25 -9.32 25.86
N GLY A 593 36.45 -9.06 26.39
CA GLY A 593 37.45 -8.27 25.70
C GLY A 593 37.29 -6.75 25.81
N LEU A 594 36.12 -6.27 26.25
CA LEU A 594 35.87 -4.82 26.45
C LEU A 594 36.41 -4.28 27.78
N PHE A 595 36.60 -5.14 28.78
CA PHE A 595 37.17 -4.84 30.07
C PHE A 595 38.32 -5.80 30.38
N ASN A 596 39.18 -5.36 31.26
CA ASN A 596 40.26 -6.23 31.77
C ASN A 596 39.81 -7.15 32.93
N PHE A 597 38.51 -7.13 33.32
CA PHE A 597 38.00 -8.01 34.37
C PHE A 597 36.98 -9.03 33.82
N GLY A 598 37.02 -10.22 34.37
CA GLY A 598 36.07 -11.30 34.04
C GLY A 598 35.02 -11.55 35.14
N ASN A 599 35.15 -10.95 36.29
CA ASN A 599 34.22 -11.04 37.43
C ASN A 599 33.89 -9.65 37.92
N GLY A 600 32.58 -9.36 38.08
CA GLY A 600 32.20 -8.07 38.63
C GLY A 600 30.86 -7.57 38.08
N LYS A 601 30.49 -6.34 38.41
CA LYS A 601 29.25 -5.70 38.01
C LYS A 601 29.51 -4.26 37.58
N ALA A 602 28.84 -3.85 36.48
CA ALA A 602 28.77 -2.46 36.08
C ALA A 602 27.30 -2.02 36.04
N ASN A 603 27.01 -0.79 36.43
CA ASN A 603 25.66 -0.26 36.50
C ASN A 603 25.55 1.01 35.64
N SER A 604 24.50 1.10 34.88
CA SER A 604 24.16 2.29 34.09
C SER A 604 22.76 2.76 34.44
N LEU A 605 22.66 3.93 35.05
CA LEU A 605 21.42 4.67 35.21
C LEU A 605 21.46 5.83 34.20
N ALA A 606 20.60 5.82 33.22
CA ALA A 606 20.64 6.82 32.17
C ALA A 606 19.27 7.48 31.96
N TYR A 607 19.30 8.81 31.88
CA TYR A 607 18.16 9.60 31.39
C TYR A 607 18.33 9.84 29.89
N THR A 608 17.27 9.57 29.12
CA THR A 608 17.27 9.82 27.68
C THR A 608 16.18 10.82 27.31
N LEU A 609 16.58 11.88 26.64
CA LEU A 609 15.69 12.85 25.98
C LEU A 609 15.63 12.52 24.49
N GLY A 610 14.43 12.33 23.98
CA GLY A 610 14.19 12.11 22.54
C GLY A 610 13.29 13.19 21.95
N ILE A 611 13.65 13.66 20.78
CA ILE A 611 12.81 14.54 19.94
C ILE A 611 12.65 13.85 18.60
N SER A 612 11.42 13.51 18.24
CA SER A 612 11.11 12.88 16.95
C SER A 612 10.03 13.63 16.21
N ARG A 613 10.09 13.57 14.89
CA ARG A 613 9.06 14.12 14.00
C ARG A 613 8.73 13.09 12.92
N ASN A 614 7.47 12.69 12.83
CA ASN A 614 7.01 11.79 11.80
C ASN A 614 5.88 12.41 11.00
N ALA A 615 6.22 12.95 9.82
CA ALA A 615 5.30 13.55 8.85
C ALA A 615 5.33 12.77 7.52
N THR A 616 5.52 11.44 7.57
CA THR A 616 5.54 10.61 6.36
C THR A 616 4.15 10.51 5.74
N LEU A 617 4.11 10.49 4.40
CA LEU A 617 2.91 10.35 3.58
C LEU A 617 2.87 8.97 2.94
N GLY A 618 1.69 8.37 2.92
CA GLY A 618 1.49 7.00 2.43
C GLY A 618 1.61 5.95 3.55
N GLY A 619 1.53 4.69 3.19
CA GLY A 619 1.56 3.59 4.17
C GLY A 619 2.91 3.47 4.88
N ARG A 620 2.88 2.94 6.12
CA ARG A 620 4.06 2.73 6.97
C ARG A 620 5.18 1.91 6.30
N ILE A 621 4.82 0.96 5.45
CA ILE A 621 5.76 0.04 4.78
C ILE A 621 6.44 0.69 3.58
N PHE A 622 5.72 1.53 2.85
CA PHE A 622 6.20 2.19 1.65
C PHE A 622 5.80 3.67 1.65
N PRO A 623 6.47 4.52 2.46
CA PRO A 623 6.25 5.96 2.43
C PRO A 623 6.56 6.54 1.05
N ARG A 624 5.71 7.46 0.58
CA ARG A 624 5.83 8.09 -0.74
C ARG A 624 6.31 9.54 -0.66
N GLY A 625 6.27 10.13 0.53
CA GLY A 625 6.66 11.51 0.75
C GLY A 625 6.82 11.85 2.22
N GLY A 626 7.24 13.08 2.51
CA GLY A 626 7.43 13.55 3.87
C GLY A 626 8.74 13.14 4.50
N SER A 627 8.84 13.30 5.83
CA SER A 627 10.07 13.02 6.57
C SER A 627 9.80 12.35 7.91
N ASN A 628 10.76 11.57 8.36
CA ASN A 628 10.83 11.02 9.71
C ASN A 628 12.24 11.25 10.25
N PHE A 629 12.37 11.93 11.38
CA PHE A 629 13.66 12.06 12.03
C PHE A 629 13.56 11.95 13.55
N GLU A 630 14.64 11.59 14.16
CA GLU A 630 14.78 11.42 15.60
C GLU A 630 16.15 11.90 16.06
N ILE A 631 16.15 12.68 17.14
CA ILE A 631 17.33 13.06 17.90
C ILE A 631 17.18 12.46 19.29
N THR A 632 18.17 11.71 19.75
CA THR A 632 18.20 11.18 21.11
C THR A 632 19.47 11.65 21.82
N ALA A 633 19.31 12.12 23.05
CA ALA A 633 20.40 12.49 23.91
C ALA A 633 20.28 11.71 25.22
N LYS A 634 21.25 10.83 25.46
CA LYS A 634 21.32 9.94 26.64
C LYS A 634 22.40 10.44 27.57
N PHE A 635 22.09 10.60 28.84
CA PHE A 635 22.97 11.13 29.86
C PHE A 635 22.93 10.23 31.09
N THR A 636 24.08 9.87 31.59
CA THR A 636 24.21 9.27 32.95
C THR A 636 24.55 10.34 33.96
N PRO A 637 24.24 10.16 35.25
CA PRO A 637 24.75 11.07 36.27
C PRO A 637 26.28 11.11 36.30
N PRO A 638 26.88 12.29 36.54
CA PRO A 638 28.34 12.42 36.70
C PRO A 638 28.77 11.94 38.08
N TYR A 639 28.80 10.65 38.27
CA TYR A 639 29.06 10.02 39.56
C TYR A 639 30.44 10.38 40.14
N SER A 640 31.42 10.65 39.27
CA SER A 640 32.76 11.02 39.65
C SER A 640 32.82 12.33 40.44
N LEU A 641 31.87 13.25 40.22
CA LEU A 641 31.78 14.51 40.97
C LEU A 641 31.42 14.32 42.47
N PHE A 642 30.83 13.17 42.79
CA PHE A 642 30.34 12.84 44.15
C PHE A 642 31.11 11.69 44.77
N SER A 643 32.27 11.32 44.21
CA SER A 643 33.11 10.19 44.65
C SER A 643 34.47 10.68 45.04
N ASP A 644 34.96 10.18 46.16
CA ASP A 644 36.33 10.47 46.68
C ASP A 644 37.42 9.57 46.05
N LYS A 645 37.08 8.81 45.00
CA LYS A 645 37.99 7.91 44.32
C LYS A 645 38.99 8.66 43.44
N ASP A 646 40.27 8.25 43.50
CA ASP A 646 41.28 8.72 42.56
C ASP A 646 41.19 7.94 41.22
N TYR A 647 40.30 8.41 40.33
CA TYR A 647 40.10 7.82 39.01
C TYR A 647 41.35 7.95 38.12
N ARG A 648 42.22 8.97 38.35
CA ARG A 648 43.47 9.16 37.59
C ARG A 648 44.43 8.03 37.85
N SER A 649 44.71 7.72 39.15
CA SER A 649 45.57 6.60 39.53
C SER A 649 45.04 5.26 39.01
N LEU A 650 43.70 5.04 39.07
CA LEU A 650 43.09 3.83 38.53
C LEU A 650 43.29 3.72 37.03
N ARG A 651 43.17 4.83 36.27
CA ARG A 651 43.41 4.87 34.83
C ARG A 651 44.85 4.60 34.50
N GLU A 652 45.79 5.32 35.10
CA GLU A 652 47.21 5.16 34.87
C GLU A 652 47.66 3.72 35.13
N THR A 653 47.22 3.10 36.23
CA THR A 653 47.47 1.66 36.53
C THR A 653 46.91 0.76 35.42
N SER A 654 45.68 1.01 34.93
CA SER A 654 45.07 0.21 33.87
C SER A 654 45.79 0.36 32.54
N GLU A 655 46.18 1.57 32.16
CA GLU A 655 46.92 1.89 30.92
C GLU A 655 48.32 1.25 30.94
N GLU A 656 49.10 1.46 32.00
CA GLU A 656 50.45 0.88 32.19
C GLU A 656 50.45 -0.64 32.09
N LEU A 657 49.53 -1.31 32.82
CA LEU A 657 49.45 -2.77 32.78
C LEU A 657 48.89 -3.30 31.45
N THR A 658 48.03 -2.55 30.77
CA THR A 658 47.55 -2.90 29.45
C THR A 658 48.66 -2.77 28.39
N GLU A 659 49.48 -1.70 28.45
CA GLU A 659 50.63 -1.51 27.57
C GLU A 659 51.68 -2.59 27.80
N LYS A 660 51.95 -2.93 29.06
CA LYS A 660 52.87 -4.03 29.43
C LYS A 660 52.42 -5.34 28.81
N ARG A 661 51.11 -5.65 28.90
CA ARG A 661 50.53 -6.85 28.28
C ARG A 661 50.57 -6.81 26.74
N ALA A 662 50.27 -5.65 26.14
CA ALA A 662 50.29 -5.46 24.69
C ALA A 662 51.73 -5.55 24.11
N SER A 663 52.73 -5.14 24.83
CA SER A 663 54.18 -5.31 24.47
C SER A 663 54.67 -6.76 24.57
N GLY A 664 53.80 -7.72 24.92
CA GLY A 664 54.13 -9.14 25.07
C GLY A 664 54.81 -9.53 26.35
N GLN A 665 54.86 -8.64 27.36
CA GLN A 665 55.38 -8.94 28.69
C GLN A 665 54.29 -9.59 29.56
N PRO A 666 54.52 -10.78 30.14
CA PRO A 666 53.51 -11.45 30.94
C PRO A 666 53.27 -10.68 32.26
N LEU A 667 52.00 -10.46 32.60
CA LEU A 667 51.65 -9.90 33.92
C LEU A 667 51.74 -10.95 35.01
N THR A 668 52.21 -10.55 36.17
CA THR A 668 52.12 -11.36 37.40
C THR A 668 50.66 -11.51 37.85
N LEU A 669 50.37 -12.47 38.71
CA LEU A 669 49.04 -12.64 39.31
C LEU A 669 48.55 -11.36 40.02
N THR A 670 49.48 -10.70 40.75
CA THR A 670 49.19 -9.44 41.47
C THR A 670 48.88 -8.31 40.51
N GLU A 671 49.64 -8.15 39.42
CA GLU A 671 49.42 -7.14 38.39
C GLU A 671 48.11 -7.40 37.62
N THR A 672 47.78 -8.68 37.38
CA THR A 672 46.48 -9.04 36.77
C THR A 672 45.31 -8.63 37.67
N GLN A 673 45.39 -8.90 38.96
CA GLN A 673 44.37 -8.48 39.94
C GLN A 673 44.30 -6.96 40.08
N GLN A 674 45.43 -6.24 40.03
CA GLN A 674 45.47 -4.78 40.06
C GLN A 674 44.78 -4.21 38.84
N LEU A 675 45.04 -4.74 37.65
CA LEU A 675 44.40 -4.34 36.41
C LEU A 675 42.87 -4.59 36.43
N GLU A 676 42.46 -5.78 36.86
CA GLU A 676 41.04 -6.12 37.00
C GLU A 676 40.32 -5.20 38.01
N ASN A 677 40.93 -4.95 39.17
CA ASN A 677 40.35 -4.09 40.18
C ASN A 677 40.28 -2.63 39.72
N ALA A 678 41.32 -2.13 39.04
CA ALA A 678 41.37 -0.78 38.54
C ALA A 678 40.20 -0.52 37.54
N ASP A 679 39.99 -1.40 36.59
CA ASP A 679 38.89 -1.27 35.62
C ASP A 679 37.51 -1.50 36.25
N GLN A 680 37.40 -2.44 37.18
CA GLN A 680 36.14 -2.69 37.88
C GLN A 680 35.72 -1.48 38.74
N GLU A 681 36.65 -0.82 39.43
CA GLU A 681 36.33 0.37 40.21
C GLU A 681 36.04 1.60 39.35
N ARG A 682 36.71 1.74 38.18
CA ARG A 682 36.46 2.82 37.21
C ARG A 682 35.07 2.70 36.58
N PHE A 683 34.66 1.50 36.16
CA PHE A 683 33.44 1.26 35.40
C PHE A 683 32.30 0.65 36.22
N ARG A 684 32.39 0.63 37.56
CA ARG A 684 31.30 0.16 38.42
C ARG A 684 30.01 0.95 38.25
N LEU A 685 30.10 2.26 38.04
CA LEU A 685 29.03 3.16 37.68
C LEU A 685 29.41 3.82 36.35
N LEU A 686 28.67 3.50 35.27
CA LEU A 686 29.01 3.99 33.95
C LEU A 686 28.66 5.47 33.85
N GLU A 687 29.64 6.28 33.39
CA GLU A 687 29.50 7.73 33.27
C GLU A 687 29.82 8.16 31.85
N TYR A 688 28.75 8.63 31.12
CA TYR A 688 28.87 9.02 29.73
C TYR A 688 27.68 9.88 29.27
N TYR A 689 27.86 10.54 28.14
CA TYR A 689 26.76 11.09 27.34
C TYR A 689 26.82 10.54 25.91
N LYS A 690 25.66 10.36 25.30
CA LYS A 690 25.53 9.83 23.94
C LYS A 690 24.46 10.59 23.19
N ILE A 691 24.79 11.12 22.01
CA ILE A 691 23.86 11.87 21.15
C ILE A 691 23.76 11.14 19.83
N LYS A 692 22.55 10.87 19.37
CA LYS A 692 22.29 10.25 18.08
C LYS A 692 21.28 11.07 17.30
N PHE A 693 21.50 11.18 15.99
CA PHE A 693 20.55 11.70 15.01
C PHE A 693 20.30 10.64 13.95
N LYS A 694 19.03 10.44 13.59
CA LYS A 694 18.61 9.63 12.46
C LYS A 694 17.51 10.35 11.71
N GLY A 695 17.66 10.48 10.39
CA GLY A 695 16.67 11.16 9.56
C GLY A 695 16.43 10.46 8.23
N ASP A 696 15.16 10.34 7.86
CA ASP A 696 14.69 9.82 6.58
C ASP A 696 13.81 10.86 5.89
N TRP A 697 14.07 11.09 4.60
CA TRP A 697 13.25 11.93 3.73
C TRP A 697 12.80 11.14 2.53
N TYR A 698 11.53 11.26 2.19
CA TYR A 698 10.91 10.56 1.08
C TYR A 698 10.39 11.54 0.05
N THR A 699 10.72 11.34 -1.23
CA THR A 699 10.28 12.17 -2.34
C THR A 699 9.87 11.30 -3.50
N THR A 700 8.63 11.42 -3.96
CA THR A 700 8.18 10.80 -5.20
C THR A 700 8.77 11.53 -6.39
N LEU A 701 9.59 10.87 -7.19
CA LEU A 701 10.26 11.46 -8.36
C LEU A 701 9.37 11.43 -9.61
N VAL A 702 8.88 10.24 -9.96
CA VAL A 702 8.02 10.03 -11.14
C VAL A 702 7.13 8.83 -10.87
N ASP A 703 5.81 8.99 -11.00
CA ASP A 703 4.79 7.95 -10.83
C ASP A 703 4.94 7.26 -9.46
N LYS A 704 5.44 6.02 -9.44
CA LYS A 704 5.60 5.20 -8.24
C LYS A 704 7.04 5.13 -7.74
N LEU A 705 7.97 5.79 -8.41
CA LEU A 705 9.39 5.80 -8.04
C LEU A 705 9.61 6.78 -6.89
N VAL A 706 10.09 6.28 -5.76
CA VAL A 706 10.37 7.07 -4.56
C VAL A 706 11.86 7.11 -4.29
N LEU A 707 12.41 8.29 -4.05
CA LEU A 707 13.74 8.49 -3.48
C LEU A 707 13.60 8.59 -1.96
N ARG A 708 14.33 7.73 -1.24
CA ARG A 708 14.59 7.88 0.19
C ARG A 708 16.02 8.37 0.37
N THR A 709 16.18 9.46 1.12
CA THR A 709 17.47 9.94 1.61
C THR A 709 17.53 9.70 3.11
N ASN A 710 18.60 9.10 3.60
CA ASN A 710 18.82 8.86 5.02
C ASN A 710 20.15 9.49 5.46
N ALA A 711 20.18 10.05 6.67
CA ALA A 711 21.38 10.52 7.34
C ALA A 711 21.36 10.09 8.80
N GLU A 712 22.48 9.55 9.28
CA GLU A 712 22.64 9.12 10.67
C GLU A 712 23.97 9.63 11.22
N PHE A 713 23.96 10.08 12.49
CA PHE A 713 25.13 10.52 13.23
C PHE A 713 25.05 10.03 14.67
N GLY A 714 26.17 9.69 15.24
CA GLY A 714 26.26 9.33 16.66
C GLY A 714 27.55 9.80 17.28
N PHE A 715 27.44 10.27 18.49
CA PHE A 715 28.53 10.77 19.32
C PHE A 715 28.42 10.17 20.72
N LEU A 716 29.50 9.62 21.20
CA LEU A 716 29.67 9.11 22.57
C LEU A 716 30.83 9.83 23.22
N GLY A 717 30.65 10.36 24.42
CA GLY A 717 31.70 11.03 25.17
C GLY A 717 31.55 10.77 26.66
N ASN A 718 32.59 11.17 27.40
CA ASN A 718 32.65 11.10 28.85
C ASN A 718 32.61 12.51 29.47
N TYR A 719 32.28 12.63 30.75
CA TYR A 719 32.36 13.87 31.52
C TYR A 719 33.71 14.03 32.19
N ASN A 720 34.35 12.92 32.55
CA ASN A 720 35.61 12.86 33.26
C ASN A 720 36.61 12.02 32.46
N SER A 721 37.66 12.68 31.95
CA SER A 721 38.74 12.04 31.22
C SER A 721 39.52 11.00 32.04
N ASP A 722 39.54 11.13 33.35
CA ASP A 722 40.23 10.19 34.23
C ASP A 722 39.48 8.85 34.37
N ILE A 723 38.15 8.82 34.21
CA ILE A 723 37.41 7.58 34.02
C ILE A 723 37.68 7.02 32.62
N GLY A 724 37.76 7.89 31.64
CA GLY A 724 37.89 7.53 30.22
C GLY A 724 36.59 7.12 29.55
N ASP A 725 36.70 6.68 28.30
CA ASP A 725 35.56 6.31 27.48
C ASP A 725 34.98 4.96 27.89
N VAL A 726 33.67 4.91 28.08
CA VAL A 726 32.99 3.66 28.41
C VAL A 726 33.15 2.62 27.30
N PRO A 727 33.42 1.35 27.61
CA PRO A 727 33.56 0.29 26.64
C PRO A 727 32.23 -0.14 26.03
N PHE A 728 31.13 0.02 26.77
CA PHE A 728 29.76 -0.21 26.24
C PHE A 728 29.28 0.98 25.42
N GLU A 729 28.18 0.80 24.76
CA GLU A 729 27.52 1.87 24.00
C GLU A 729 28.31 2.39 22.79
N ARG A 730 29.52 1.90 22.52
CA ARG A 730 30.33 2.28 21.37
C ARG A 730 29.71 1.82 20.06
N PHE A 731 30.06 2.50 18.97
CA PHE A 731 29.50 2.26 17.65
C PHE A 731 30.33 1.26 16.85
N PHE A 732 29.69 0.18 16.41
CA PHE A 732 30.27 -0.85 15.57
C PHE A 732 29.62 -0.76 14.18
N VAL A 733 30.38 -0.41 13.14
CA VAL A 733 29.87 -0.08 11.81
C VAL A 733 30.20 -1.18 10.81
N GLY A 734 29.22 -1.53 9.96
CA GLY A 734 29.35 -2.49 8.87
C GLY A 734 28.31 -3.61 8.91
N GLY A 735 28.03 -4.19 7.75
CA GLY A 735 27.17 -5.36 7.57
C GLY A 735 25.67 -5.13 7.71
N ASP A 736 24.95 -6.21 7.95
CA ASP A 736 23.50 -6.23 8.17
C ASP A 736 23.10 -6.31 9.65
N GLY A 737 24.06 -6.51 10.54
CA GLY A 737 23.87 -6.65 11.99
C GLY A 737 23.29 -8.00 12.42
N LEU A 738 22.93 -8.91 11.49
CA LEU A 738 22.37 -10.22 11.84
C LEU A 738 23.43 -11.23 12.29
N GLY A 739 24.63 -11.10 11.76
CA GLY A 739 25.76 -11.96 12.12
C GLY A 739 26.45 -11.60 13.44
N ASN A 740 25.96 -10.59 14.13
CA ASN A 740 26.54 -10.20 15.42
C ASN A 740 26.00 -11.06 16.55
N PHE A 741 26.81 -11.99 17.02
CA PHE A 741 26.52 -12.89 18.14
C PHE A 741 27.04 -12.37 19.48
N THR A 742 27.67 -11.19 19.51
CA THR A 742 28.17 -10.56 20.71
C THR A 742 27.11 -9.61 21.26
N LEU A 743 26.46 -10.00 22.33
CA LEU A 743 25.33 -9.29 22.94
C LEU A 743 25.80 -8.50 24.18
N ASP A 744 26.80 -7.65 24.02
CA ASP A 744 27.48 -6.90 25.08
C ASP A 744 26.97 -5.46 25.23
N GLY A 745 25.89 -5.11 24.59
CA GLY A 745 25.31 -3.76 24.65
C GLY A 745 25.92 -2.76 23.63
N ARG A 746 26.74 -3.26 22.70
CA ARG A 746 27.27 -2.42 21.60
C ARG A 746 26.16 -1.90 20.70
N ASP A 747 26.38 -0.73 20.11
CA ASP A 747 25.46 -0.12 19.13
C ASP A 747 25.90 -0.46 17.70
N VAL A 748 25.15 -1.32 17.02
CA VAL A 748 25.51 -1.79 15.67
C VAL A 748 24.88 -0.88 14.61
N VAL A 749 25.73 -0.26 13.79
CA VAL A 749 25.33 0.60 12.68
C VAL A 749 25.51 -0.17 11.37
N GLN A 750 24.40 -0.49 10.73
CA GLN A 750 24.41 -1.23 9.48
C GLN A 750 24.98 -0.40 8.33
N LEU A 751 25.87 -0.97 7.53
CA LEU A 751 26.35 -0.41 6.26
C LEU A 751 26.51 -1.56 5.26
N ARG A 752 25.67 -1.55 4.23
CA ARG A 752 25.61 -2.61 3.21
C ARG A 752 26.84 -2.58 2.30
N GLY A 753 27.26 -3.74 1.81
CA GLY A 753 28.47 -3.89 1.01
C GLY A 753 29.76 -4.10 1.83
N TYR A 754 29.63 -4.20 3.14
CA TYR A 754 30.72 -4.49 4.07
C TYR A 754 30.33 -5.65 5.00
N ASP A 755 31.32 -6.38 5.50
CA ASP A 755 31.10 -7.40 6.51
C ASP A 755 30.67 -6.79 7.84
N ASN A 756 30.07 -7.59 8.71
CA ASN A 756 29.63 -7.14 10.02
C ASN A 756 30.80 -6.55 10.82
N GLN A 757 30.63 -5.31 11.30
CA GLN A 757 31.59 -4.56 12.12
C GLN A 757 32.94 -4.25 11.45
N SER A 758 33.12 -4.55 10.16
CA SER A 758 34.40 -4.42 9.46
C SER A 758 34.91 -2.98 9.30
N LEU A 759 34.05 -1.99 9.52
CA LEU A 759 34.40 -0.56 9.51
C LEU A 759 34.56 0.04 10.89
N THR A 760 34.69 -0.82 11.92
CA THR A 760 34.94 -0.40 13.30
C THR A 760 36.43 -0.09 13.46
N PRO A 761 36.80 1.06 14.05
CA PRO A 761 38.20 1.41 14.28
C PRO A 761 38.94 0.38 15.14
N ILE A 762 40.21 0.22 14.87
CA ILE A 762 41.11 -0.63 15.64
C ILE A 762 41.81 0.22 16.72
N ASP A 763 41.81 -0.25 17.92
CA ASP A 763 42.61 0.33 19.00
C ASP A 763 44.10 0.08 18.69
N PRO A 764 44.96 1.14 18.63
CA PRO A 764 46.37 1.01 18.32
C PRO A 764 47.17 0.19 19.35
N LEU A 765 46.74 0.15 20.59
CA LEU A 765 47.42 -0.55 21.71
C LEU A 765 47.08 -2.05 21.69
N THR A 766 45.84 -2.37 21.60
CA THR A 766 45.34 -3.75 21.71
C THR A 766 45.30 -4.48 20.38
N GLY A 767 45.23 -3.76 19.24
CA GLY A 767 45.02 -4.30 17.92
C GLY A 767 43.59 -4.85 17.71
N GLN A 768 42.66 -4.56 18.63
CA GLN A 768 41.27 -5.04 18.59
C GLN A 768 40.31 -3.95 18.12
N GLN A 769 39.14 -4.37 17.63
CA GLN A 769 38.05 -3.46 17.23
C GLN A 769 37.15 -3.20 18.44
N ASP A 770 37.44 -2.15 19.23
CA ASP A 770 36.75 -1.82 20.47
C ASP A 770 35.55 -0.90 20.30
N GLY A 771 35.16 -0.57 19.05
CA GLY A 771 34.08 0.34 18.74
C GLY A 771 34.52 1.81 18.64
N GLY A 772 33.85 2.56 17.75
CA GLY A 772 34.08 4.01 17.59
C GLY A 772 33.28 4.86 18.59
N LEU A 773 33.78 6.05 18.86
CA LEU A 773 33.08 7.07 19.65
C LEU A 773 32.19 7.97 18.78
N VAL A 774 32.52 8.07 17.48
CA VAL A 774 31.77 8.88 16.52
C VAL A 774 31.50 8.06 15.28
N TYR A 775 30.30 8.19 14.72
CA TYR A 775 30.00 7.66 13.38
C TYR A 775 29.13 8.62 12.58
N ASN A 776 29.21 8.48 11.26
CA ASN A 776 28.25 9.05 10.32
C ASN A 776 27.89 8.04 9.25
N LYS A 777 26.67 8.16 8.74
CA LYS A 777 26.16 7.36 7.63
C LYS A 777 25.20 8.17 6.78
N PHE A 778 25.31 8.01 5.46
CA PHE A 778 24.38 8.54 4.49
C PHE A 778 23.90 7.43 3.56
N SER A 779 22.63 7.47 3.17
CA SER A 779 22.06 6.50 2.24
C SER A 779 21.09 7.18 1.28
N LEU A 780 21.19 6.83 0.00
CA LEU A 780 20.24 7.18 -1.04
C LEU A 780 19.63 5.90 -1.59
N GLU A 781 18.32 5.76 -1.53
CA GLU A 781 17.61 4.59 -2.04
C GLU A 781 16.54 4.99 -3.05
N LEU A 782 16.62 4.44 -4.25
CA LEU A 782 15.55 4.49 -5.24
C LEU A 782 14.65 3.27 -5.06
N ARG A 783 13.40 3.48 -4.66
CA ARG A 783 12.42 2.43 -4.34
C ARG A 783 11.30 2.39 -5.37
N TYR A 784 10.98 1.18 -5.86
CA TYR A 784 9.88 0.97 -6.80
C TYR A 784 8.96 -0.16 -6.34
N PRO A 785 7.65 0.08 -6.13
CA PRO A 785 6.74 -0.93 -5.65
C PRO A 785 6.32 -1.87 -6.80
N LEU A 786 6.45 -3.17 -6.56
CA LEU A 786 5.97 -4.23 -7.46
C LEU A 786 4.50 -4.56 -7.14
N THR A 787 4.15 -4.60 -5.85
CA THR A 787 2.79 -4.72 -5.34
C THR A 787 2.71 -4.13 -3.93
N LEU A 788 1.61 -3.45 -3.61
CA LEU A 788 1.32 -2.89 -2.30
C LEU A 788 -0.04 -3.40 -1.79
N LYS A 789 -0.34 -4.68 -1.98
CA LYS A 789 -1.60 -5.26 -1.48
C LYS A 789 -1.55 -5.47 0.02
N PRO A 790 -2.70 -5.40 0.74
CA PRO A 790 -2.75 -5.67 2.17
C PRO A 790 -2.19 -7.04 2.57
N SER A 791 -2.34 -8.07 1.73
CA SER A 791 -1.81 -9.42 1.96
C SER A 791 -0.30 -9.54 1.77
N ALA A 792 0.32 -8.70 0.95
CA ALA A 792 1.76 -8.66 0.75
C ALA A 792 2.19 -7.37 0.02
N SER A 793 3.14 -6.65 0.58
CA SER A 793 3.79 -5.51 -0.06
C SER A 793 5.20 -5.92 -0.50
N ILE A 794 5.48 -5.76 -1.80
CA ILE A 794 6.78 -6.12 -2.39
C ILE A 794 7.31 -4.92 -3.16
N TYR A 795 8.55 -4.52 -2.88
CA TYR A 795 9.24 -3.48 -3.64
C TYR A 795 10.72 -3.79 -3.85
N GLY A 796 11.22 -3.38 -5.00
CA GLY A 796 12.64 -3.40 -5.29
C GLY A 796 13.29 -2.06 -4.96
N LEU A 797 14.57 -2.07 -4.68
CA LEU A 797 15.36 -0.87 -4.43
C LEU A 797 16.76 -0.95 -5.07
N ALA A 798 17.32 0.21 -5.35
CA ALA A 798 18.74 0.39 -5.63
C ALA A 798 19.27 1.42 -4.64
N PHE A 799 20.48 1.22 -4.11
CA PHE A 799 21.03 2.08 -3.08
C PHE A 799 22.47 2.52 -3.35
N LEU A 800 22.79 3.67 -2.79
CA LEU A 800 24.14 4.18 -2.59
C LEU A 800 24.28 4.48 -1.11
N GLU A 801 25.30 3.96 -0.45
CA GLU A 801 25.59 4.22 0.96
C GLU A 801 27.02 4.68 1.15
N GLY A 802 27.23 5.47 2.18
CA GLY A 802 28.55 5.86 2.63
C GLY A 802 28.51 6.16 4.13
N GLY A 803 29.49 5.68 4.86
CA GLY A 803 29.58 5.90 6.28
C GLY A 803 30.98 5.57 6.81
N ASN A 804 31.25 6.00 8.03
CA ASN A 804 32.52 5.69 8.71
C ASN A 804 32.35 5.76 10.22
N SER A 805 33.32 5.20 10.95
CA SER A 805 33.42 5.27 12.39
C SER A 805 34.81 5.76 12.79
N PHE A 806 34.90 6.53 13.89
CA PHE A 806 36.12 7.21 14.34
C PHE A 806 36.37 6.95 15.81
N ASN A 807 37.66 6.82 16.18
CA ASN A 807 38.06 6.56 17.56
C ASN A 807 37.80 7.74 18.51
N ASN A 808 37.86 8.97 17.97
CA ASN A 808 37.64 10.17 18.79
C ASN A 808 37.06 11.30 17.93
N PHE A 809 36.68 12.38 18.61
CA PHE A 809 36.05 13.52 17.99
C PHE A 809 37.02 14.36 17.13
N GLN A 810 38.31 14.37 17.48
CA GLN A 810 39.33 15.12 16.76
C GLN A 810 39.59 14.53 15.36
N GLN A 811 39.41 13.23 15.21
CA GLN A 811 39.55 12.52 13.92
C GLN A 811 38.30 12.56 13.04
N PHE A 812 37.19 13.07 13.55
CA PHE A 812 35.94 13.08 12.84
C PHE A 812 36.00 13.95 11.59
N ASN A 813 35.83 13.31 10.43
CA ASN A 813 35.68 13.97 9.14
C ASN A 813 34.41 13.40 8.43
N PRO A 814 33.32 14.16 8.31
CA PRO A 814 32.06 13.67 7.76
C PRO A 814 32.13 13.30 6.27
N PHE A 815 33.18 13.72 5.55
CA PHE A 815 33.40 13.43 4.13
C PHE A 815 34.34 12.23 3.89
N GLN A 816 34.97 11.72 4.94
CA GLN A 816 35.78 10.49 4.83
C GLN A 816 34.86 9.28 4.93
N LEU A 817 34.23 8.93 3.80
CA LEU A 817 33.22 7.89 3.74
C LEU A 817 33.75 6.60 3.11
N LYS A 818 33.42 5.47 3.71
CA LYS A 818 33.47 4.14 3.12
C LYS A 818 32.21 3.89 2.31
N ARG A 819 32.34 3.77 0.98
CA ARG A 819 31.23 3.85 0.02
C ARG A 819 30.79 2.48 -0.46
N SER A 820 29.51 2.33 -0.73
CA SER A 820 28.94 1.12 -1.32
C SER A 820 27.76 1.44 -2.23
N ALA A 821 27.46 0.51 -3.14
CA ALA A 821 26.26 0.57 -3.98
C ALA A 821 25.68 -0.83 -4.15
N GLY A 822 24.38 -0.90 -4.39
CA GLY A 822 23.77 -2.21 -4.57
C GLY A 822 22.29 -2.15 -4.93
N VAL A 823 21.70 -3.34 -4.95
CA VAL A 823 20.27 -3.55 -5.22
C VAL A 823 19.65 -4.46 -4.16
N GLY A 824 18.36 -4.32 -3.96
CA GLY A 824 17.68 -5.14 -2.98
C GLY A 824 16.20 -5.36 -3.27
N LEU A 825 15.64 -6.32 -2.56
CA LEU A 825 14.23 -6.67 -2.59
C LEU A 825 13.67 -6.66 -1.16
N ARG A 826 12.48 -6.12 -1.00
CA ARG A 826 11.73 -6.13 0.28
C ARG A 826 10.39 -6.79 0.05
N ILE A 827 10.03 -7.67 0.97
CA ILE A 827 8.75 -8.38 1.00
C ILE A 827 8.19 -8.24 2.40
N PHE A 828 7.10 -7.52 2.53
CA PHE A 828 6.35 -7.44 3.78
C PHE A 828 5.11 -8.32 3.70
N MET A 829 4.93 -9.14 4.71
CA MET A 829 3.72 -9.96 4.91
C MET A 829 3.23 -9.74 6.34
N PRO A 830 1.93 -9.44 6.57
CA PRO A 830 1.42 -9.13 7.91
C PRO A 830 1.75 -10.18 8.97
N ALA A 831 1.74 -11.46 8.59
CA ALA A 831 2.02 -12.57 9.52
C ALA A 831 3.52 -12.79 9.81
N PHE A 832 4.42 -12.38 8.91
CA PHE A 832 5.87 -12.68 9.01
C PHE A 832 6.74 -11.42 9.12
N GLY A 833 6.15 -10.23 9.02
CA GLY A 833 6.89 -8.96 9.04
C GLY A 833 7.65 -8.70 7.73
N LEU A 834 8.73 -7.90 7.83
CA LEU A 834 9.56 -7.52 6.70
C LEU A 834 10.69 -8.54 6.49
N LEU A 835 10.77 -9.05 5.26
CA LEU A 835 11.89 -9.83 4.76
C LEU A 835 12.62 -9.05 3.67
N GLY A 836 13.93 -9.06 3.67
CA GLY A 836 14.74 -8.39 2.66
C GLY A 836 16.00 -9.16 2.31
N ILE A 837 16.45 -8.94 1.10
CA ILE A 837 17.77 -9.38 0.63
C ILE A 837 18.39 -8.24 -0.16
N ASP A 838 19.64 -7.91 0.17
CA ASP A 838 20.44 -6.90 -0.52
C ASP A 838 21.74 -7.51 -1.04
N PHE A 839 22.12 -7.10 -2.25
CA PHE A 839 23.43 -7.37 -2.84
C PHE A 839 24.14 -6.03 -2.94
N GLY A 840 25.17 -5.86 -2.12
CA GLY A 840 25.93 -4.63 -2.01
C GLY A 840 27.40 -4.85 -2.41
N TYR A 841 28.00 -3.88 -3.07
CA TYR A 841 29.41 -3.85 -3.41
C TYR A 841 30.07 -2.73 -2.61
N GLY A 842 31.05 -3.06 -1.75
CA GLY A 842 31.88 -2.11 -1.04
C GLY A 842 33.07 -1.70 -1.90
N PHE A 843 33.20 -0.38 -2.13
CA PHE A 843 34.26 0.17 -3.01
C PHE A 843 35.59 0.40 -2.29
N ASP A 844 35.52 0.57 -0.98
CA ASP A 844 36.69 0.94 -0.18
C ASP A 844 37.14 -0.25 0.69
N GLU A 845 38.39 -0.22 1.11
CA GLU A 845 38.93 -1.20 2.06
C GLU A 845 38.25 -1.13 3.41
N ASP A 846 38.08 -2.27 4.06
CA ASP A 846 37.63 -2.34 5.46
C ASP A 846 38.78 -2.06 6.44
N LEU A 847 38.46 -2.01 7.74
CA LEU A 847 39.43 -1.71 8.80
C LEU A 847 39.90 -2.98 9.54
N ARG A 848 39.63 -4.16 9.01
CA ARG A 848 40.09 -5.42 9.63
C ARG A 848 41.62 -5.55 9.55
N PRO A 849 42.26 -6.26 10.50
CA PRO A 849 43.69 -6.51 10.45
C PRO A 849 44.13 -7.15 9.12
N GLN A 850 45.26 -6.74 8.60
CA GLN A 850 45.79 -7.07 7.25
C GLN A 850 45.94 -8.57 6.91
N SER A 851 45.69 -9.48 7.83
CA SER A 851 45.72 -10.93 7.58
C SER A 851 44.63 -11.43 6.59
N LEU A 852 43.70 -10.57 6.15
CA LEU A 852 42.58 -10.92 5.29
C LEU A 852 42.59 -10.29 3.88
N GLY A 853 43.68 -9.59 3.50
CA GLY A 853 43.91 -9.06 2.12
C GLY A 853 43.64 -7.57 2.00
N ASN A 854 44.52 -6.87 1.27
CA ASN A 854 44.36 -5.47 0.91
C ASN A 854 43.49 -5.36 -0.35
N GLY A 855 42.32 -4.72 -0.26
CA GLY A 855 41.45 -4.49 -1.41
C GLY A 855 40.03 -4.09 -1.02
N PRO A 856 39.21 -3.71 -1.99
CA PRO A 856 37.81 -3.39 -1.77
C PRO A 856 37.06 -4.54 -1.06
N SER A 857 36.09 -4.23 -0.21
CA SER A 857 35.27 -5.25 0.48
C SER A 857 34.51 -6.16 -0.51
N GLY A 858 34.22 -5.65 -1.73
CA GLY A 858 33.63 -6.42 -2.81
C GLY A 858 32.14 -6.70 -2.62
N TRP A 859 31.65 -7.78 -3.26
CA TRP A 859 30.25 -8.17 -3.19
C TRP A 859 29.92 -8.85 -1.85
N GLN A 860 28.90 -8.31 -1.18
CA GLN A 860 28.34 -8.86 0.06
C GLN A 860 26.84 -9.06 -0.10
N THR A 861 26.32 -10.15 0.50
CA THR A 861 24.89 -10.42 0.55
C THR A 861 24.38 -10.17 1.97
N HIS A 862 23.36 -9.33 2.10
CA HIS A 862 22.78 -8.94 3.37
C HIS A 862 21.33 -9.39 3.45
N PHE A 863 20.95 -9.92 4.60
CA PHE A 863 19.58 -10.31 4.88
C PHE A 863 18.93 -9.31 5.85
N ILE A 864 17.65 -9.07 5.68
CA ILE A 864 16.83 -8.27 6.59
C ILE A 864 15.67 -9.14 7.02
N ILE A 865 15.55 -9.36 8.32
CA ILE A 865 14.54 -10.21 8.90
C ILE A 865 13.92 -9.47 10.08
N GLY A 866 12.58 -9.33 10.07
CA GLY A 866 11.84 -8.65 11.12
C GLY A 866 11.48 -7.19 10.81
N GLN A 867 10.77 -6.53 11.70
CA GLN A 867 10.44 -5.11 11.59
C GLN A 867 11.64 -4.23 12.00
N GLN A 868 12.27 -3.64 11.02
CA GLN A 868 13.11 -2.46 11.22
C GLN A 868 12.30 -1.20 10.83
N PHE A 869 11.39 -0.79 11.71
CA PHE A 869 10.61 0.45 11.53
C PHE A 869 10.78 1.36 12.75
#